data_13c3e01c0e964b3efea336f44a0f5bf9
#
_entry.id   13c3e01c0e964b3efea336f44a0f5bf9
#
_cell.length_a   1.000
_cell.length_b   1.000
_cell.length_c   1.000
_cell.angle_alpha   90.00
_cell.angle_beta   90.00
_cell.angle_gamma   90.00
#
_symmetry.space_group_name_H-M   'P 1'
#
loop_
_entity.id
_entity.type
_entity.pdbx_description
1 polymer ?
#
loop_
_entity_poly.entity_id
_entity_poly.type
_entity_poly.pdbx_seq_one_letter_code
_entity_poly.pdbx_strand_id
1 'polypeptide(L)'
;MAKKHKKRLKDKRAFKLRLKPATIFSIAQISFFILAGLVIVSFLRQGLVLMRLNDILINYFSWTSVFLAFIFLSFGFVVSKFKTPLGQPNVIIGILVFFISILTLTQAGIVGRLFWDGISELITGIGAFIVLLGTTLVGLIILFNTSIDQVVGFFIGLFRQYGVRGGGLKGKFAGLGKRPLKVIGEGAFSQASGRTPAQVQATKSVREPFQEKLVSNVPGEEKIWKYPPTDILADTLSGKAERGDIKGNAAIIEQTLESFGITARVVEVNLGPAVTQYALEVALGTKLSKITGLERDLALALTAPTGTIRIEAPIPGRSLVGIELPNRAPELVSLRKMMESEVMKKHQSKLAVALGLDVSGKALVADIARMPHVLIAGQTGSGKSVAINSFLCTLILRASPSEVKFILVDPKRVELTNYNGVPHLLAPVIVDPKEVISALRWLMSEMDRRYKLFSEAGVRNIDGYNEMSGFQALPYIVLMIDELADIMLFSPVEVEDAITRIAQLSRATGIHMVLATQRPSVDVITGLIKANIPCRIAFAVASQVDSRVILDGPGAEKLLGRGDMLYLPPESAKPIRIQGALVVDKDIGNLVSFLKNQGITPQYTEEVTSMPKPGTTTVPGISEELDEFFKQAVEIVCQYDRASASLLQRRLSIGYARAARILDQLQAVGVVTAPEGSKPREVLIRDPQEILGASVEGNQAS
;
A
#
# COMPACT_ATOMS: atom_id res chain seq x y z
N MET A 1 -65.69 58.31 -9.81
CA MET A 1 -64.37 58.62 -10.35
C MET A 1 -63.41 58.93 -9.22
N ALA A 2 -62.51 58.04 -8.87
CA ALA A 2 -61.47 58.30 -7.87
C ALA A 2 -60.23 57.54 -8.31
N LYS A 3 -59.18 58.23 -8.80
CA LYS A 3 -57.90 57.73 -9.19
C LYS A 3 -57.07 57.41 -7.93
N LYS A 4 -56.76 56.14 -7.69
CA LYS A 4 -55.78 55.69 -6.68
C LYS A 4 -54.37 55.91 -7.18
N HIS A 5 -53.62 56.83 -6.58
CA HIS A 5 -52.17 56.97 -6.72
C HIS A 5 -51.45 55.79 -5.97
N LYS A 6 -50.87 54.87 -6.72
CA LYS A 6 -49.87 53.88 -6.16
C LYS A 6 -48.53 54.58 -5.99
N LYS A 7 -48.08 54.79 -4.74
CA LYS A 7 -46.74 55.19 -4.39
C LYS A 7 -45.78 54.01 -4.73
N ARG A 8 -44.87 54.19 -5.70
CA ARG A 8 -43.73 53.32 -5.95
C ARG A 8 -42.77 53.45 -4.78
N LEU A 9 -42.59 52.37 -4.00
CA LEU A 9 -41.48 52.15 -3.06
C LEU A 9 -40.20 52.03 -3.89
N LYS A 10 -39.26 52.94 -3.69
CA LYS A 10 -37.90 52.85 -4.25
C LYS A 10 -37.18 51.66 -3.60
N ASP A 11 -36.94 50.60 -4.36
CA ASP A 11 -36.02 49.54 -4.02
C ASP A 11 -34.63 50.14 -3.78
N LYS A 12 -34.20 50.13 -2.55
CA LYS A 12 -32.78 50.37 -2.19
C LYS A 12 -31.97 49.18 -2.74
N ARG A 13 -31.33 49.35 -3.88
CA ARG A 13 -30.34 48.41 -4.38
C ARG A 13 -29.22 48.24 -3.34
N ALA A 14 -29.25 47.17 -2.56
CA ALA A 14 -28.15 46.77 -1.72
C ALA A 14 -26.93 46.51 -2.62
N PHE A 15 -25.87 47.22 -2.41
CA PHE A 15 -24.60 47.09 -3.11
C PHE A 15 -24.01 45.74 -2.76
N LYS A 16 -24.21 44.71 -3.59
CA LYS A 16 -23.61 43.38 -3.42
C LYS A 16 -22.21 43.37 -4.03
N LEU A 17 -21.21 43.56 -3.21
CA LEU A 17 -19.80 43.41 -3.61
C LEU A 17 -19.56 41.95 -3.95
N ARG A 18 -19.41 41.60 -5.25
CA ARG A 18 -19.03 40.24 -5.68
C ARG A 18 -17.50 40.20 -5.89
N LEU A 19 -16.77 39.83 -4.85
CA LEU A 19 -15.32 39.61 -4.93
C LEU A 19 -15.03 38.21 -5.46
N LYS A 20 -13.96 38.06 -6.24
CA LYS A 20 -13.46 36.76 -6.65
C LYS A 20 -12.95 36.00 -5.41
N PRO A 21 -13.09 34.64 -5.31
CA PRO A 21 -12.60 33.87 -4.16
C PRO A 21 -11.11 34.16 -3.83
N ALA A 22 -10.26 34.28 -4.83
CA ALA A 22 -8.85 34.60 -4.64
C ALA A 22 -8.64 35.95 -3.93
N THR A 23 -9.46 36.96 -4.22
CA THR A 23 -9.40 38.28 -3.59
C THR A 23 -9.82 38.19 -2.11
N ILE A 24 -10.85 37.39 -1.80
CA ILE A 24 -11.29 37.16 -0.42
C ILE A 24 -10.17 36.52 0.41
N PHE A 25 -9.51 35.49 -0.11
CA PHE A 25 -8.37 34.86 0.55
C PHE A 25 -7.21 35.82 0.78
N SER A 26 -6.86 36.66 -0.20
CA SER A 26 -5.78 37.66 -0.04
C SER A 26 -6.12 38.72 1.03
N ILE A 27 -7.39 39.17 1.10
CA ILE A 27 -7.83 40.09 2.15
C ILE A 27 -7.77 39.42 3.52
N ALA A 28 -8.22 38.19 3.65
CA ALA A 28 -8.16 37.42 4.89
C ALA A 28 -6.69 37.23 5.36
N GLN A 29 -5.80 36.88 4.44
CA GLN A 29 -4.37 36.72 4.73
C GLN A 29 -3.77 38.02 5.29
N ILE A 30 -3.98 39.15 4.62
CA ILE A 30 -3.47 40.47 5.05
C ILE A 30 -4.07 40.84 6.41
N SER A 31 -5.37 40.58 6.63
CA SER A 31 -6.03 40.85 7.91
C SER A 31 -5.40 40.06 9.07
N PHE A 32 -5.08 38.79 8.87
CA PHE A 32 -4.42 37.97 9.88
C PHE A 32 -3.00 38.47 10.19
N PHE A 33 -2.23 38.87 9.19
CA PHE A 33 -0.90 39.45 9.42
C PHE A 33 -0.96 40.79 10.13
N ILE A 34 -1.94 41.64 9.81
CA ILE A 34 -2.17 42.89 10.53
C ILE A 34 -2.53 42.61 12.01
N LEU A 35 -3.40 41.65 12.28
CA LEU A 35 -3.77 41.26 13.64
C LEU A 35 -2.56 40.74 14.41
N ALA A 36 -1.74 39.88 13.82
CA ALA A 36 -0.51 39.40 14.43
C ALA A 36 0.43 40.56 14.75
N GLY A 37 0.63 41.49 13.81
CA GLY A 37 1.45 42.67 13.99
C GLY A 37 0.93 43.60 15.10
N LEU A 38 -0.38 43.83 15.16
CA LEU A 38 -0.99 44.64 16.22
C LEU A 38 -0.81 44.01 17.62
N VAL A 39 -0.93 42.70 17.73
CA VAL A 39 -0.65 42.00 19.01
C VAL A 39 0.80 42.16 19.41
N ILE A 40 1.76 41.98 18.50
CA ILE A 40 3.19 42.15 18.79
C ILE A 40 3.50 43.58 19.21
N VAL A 41 3.02 44.55 18.45
CA VAL A 41 3.29 45.97 18.72
C VAL A 41 2.59 46.45 20.00
N SER A 42 1.47 45.85 20.40
CA SER A 42 0.77 46.18 21.66
C SER A 42 1.66 45.96 22.91
N PHE A 43 2.61 45.01 22.86
CA PHE A 43 3.55 44.78 23.95
C PHE A 43 4.56 45.92 24.15
N LEU A 44 4.76 46.79 23.16
CA LEU A 44 5.62 47.99 23.30
C LEU A 44 4.93 49.07 24.16
N ARG A 45 3.64 48.96 24.43
CA ARG A 45 2.82 49.91 25.25
C ARG A 45 2.92 51.37 24.80
N GLN A 46 3.04 51.62 23.50
CA GLN A 46 3.07 52.93 22.89
C GLN A 46 1.76 53.25 22.17
N GLY A 47 1.19 54.45 22.44
CA GLY A 47 -0.07 54.85 21.82
C GLY A 47 -1.33 54.33 22.55
N LEU A 48 -2.33 55.19 22.71
CA LEU A 48 -3.51 55.00 23.53
C LEU A 48 -4.35 53.75 23.15
N VAL A 49 -4.46 53.45 21.85
CA VAL A 49 -5.19 52.27 21.36
C VAL A 49 -4.42 50.97 21.63
N LEU A 50 -3.11 50.96 21.43
CA LEU A 50 -2.28 49.77 21.64
C LEU A 50 -2.10 49.45 23.14
N MET A 51 -2.07 50.47 24.00
CA MET A 51 -2.09 50.29 25.46
C MET A 51 -3.38 49.60 25.93
N ARG A 52 -4.55 50.11 25.48
CA ARG A 52 -5.84 49.46 25.79
C ARG A 52 -5.93 48.02 25.26
N LEU A 53 -5.44 47.78 24.06
CA LEU A 53 -5.38 46.42 23.47
C LEU A 53 -4.53 45.51 24.35
N ASN A 54 -3.35 45.98 24.75
CA ASN A 54 -2.46 45.21 25.62
C ASN A 54 -3.08 44.91 26.98
N ASP A 55 -3.75 45.91 27.60
CA ASP A 55 -4.43 45.75 28.89
C ASP A 55 -5.56 44.71 28.80
N ILE A 56 -6.33 44.70 27.70
CA ILE A 56 -7.32 43.65 27.40
C ILE A 56 -6.67 42.27 27.27
N LEU A 57 -5.61 42.15 26.46
CA LEU A 57 -4.92 40.89 26.23
C LEU A 57 -4.32 40.32 27.51
N ILE A 58 -3.68 41.16 28.34
CA ILE A 58 -3.10 40.73 29.63
C ILE A 58 -4.19 40.36 30.63
N ASN A 59 -5.29 41.09 30.70
CA ASN A 59 -6.37 40.80 31.63
C ASN A 59 -7.06 39.47 31.33
N TYR A 60 -7.31 39.16 30.03
CA TYR A 60 -7.99 37.93 29.61
C TYR A 60 -7.07 36.72 29.51
N PHE A 61 -5.83 36.90 29.02
CA PHE A 61 -4.91 35.80 28.67
C PHE A 61 -3.58 35.83 29.41
N SER A 62 -3.29 36.91 30.17
CA SER A 62 -2.03 37.10 30.90
C SER A 62 -0.81 36.93 29.99
N TRP A 63 0.25 36.30 30.47
CA TRP A 63 1.50 36.05 29.71
C TRP A 63 1.30 35.17 28.47
N THR A 64 0.25 34.33 28.43
CA THR A 64 -0.05 33.46 27.27
C THR A 64 -0.55 34.23 26.04
N SER A 65 -0.89 35.52 26.19
CA SER A 65 -1.27 36.41 25.09
C SER A 65 -0.22 36.49 23.95
N VAL A 66 1.06 36.20 24.27
CA VAL A 66 2.15 36.13 23.26
C VAL A 66 1.85 35.07 22.19
N PHE A 67 1.22 33.96 22.55
CA PHE A 67 0.89 32.90 21.60
C PHE A 67 -0.19 33.29 20.59
N LEU A 68 -1.04 34.29 20.90
CA LEU A 68 -2.06 34.81 19.97
C LEU A 68 -1.43 35.39 18.71
N ALA A 69 -0.27 36.05 18.83
CA ALA A 69 0.46 36.55 17.67
C ALA A 69 0.90 35.40 16.74
N PHE A 70 1.40 34.30 17.29
CA PHE A 70 1.79 33.12 16.53
C PHE A 70 0.57 32.41 15.89
N ILE A 71 -0.55 32.36 16.59
CA ILE A 71 -1.81 31.80 16.08
C ILE A 71 -2.27 32.59 14.84
N PHE A 72 -2.35 33.94 14.95
CA PHE A 72 -2.76 34.77 13.82
C PHE A 72 -1.75 34.68 12.66
N LEU A 73 -0.45 34.61 12.95
CA LEU A 73 0.58 34.45 11.94
C LEU A 73 0.40 33.10 11.19
N SER A 74 0.16 32.00 11.92
CA SER A 74 -0.07 30.69 11.31
C SER A 74 -1.33 30.67 10.46
N PHE A 75 -2.43 31.28 10.89
CA PHE A 75 -3.64 31.41 10.07
C PHE A 75 -3.36 32.22 8.78
N GLY A 76 -2.58 33.30 8.87
CA GLY A 76 -2.17 34.06 7.71
C GLY A 76 -1.38 33.22 6.69
N PHE A 77 -0.51 32.35 7.15
CA PHE A 77 0.26 31.45 6.28
C PHE A 77 -0.57 30.30 5.70
N VAL A 78 -1.54 29.75 6.43
CA VAL A 78 -2.44 28.71 5.88
C VAL A 78 -3.31 29.25 4.77
N VAL A 79 -3.81 30.49 4.91
CA VAL A 79 -4.60 31.16 3.87
C VAL A 79 -3.73 31.54 2.67
N SER A 80 -2.41 31.66 2.86
CA SER A 80 -1.47 32.00 1.80
C SER A 80 -1.15 30.79 0.91
N LYS A 81 -0.81 31.06 -0.37
CA LYS A 81 -0.32 30.03 -1.30
C LYS A 81 1.16 29.65 -1.06
N PHE A 82 1.83 30.28 -0.09
CA PHE A 82 3.22 30.00 0.23
C PHE A 82 3.35 28.74 1.09
N LYS A 83 4.13 27.77 0.63
CA LYS A 83 4.46 26.54 1.38
C LYS A 83 5.48 26.85 2.47
N THR A 84 5.05 27.42 3.59
CA THR A 84 5.91 27.66 4.76
C THR A 84 5.63 26.60 5.84
N PRO A 85 6.62 26.25 6.69
CA PRO A 85 6.40 25.33 7.81
C PRO A 85 5.29 25.78 8.75
N LEU A 86 5.11 27.09 8.95
CA LEU A 86 4.08 27.69 9.81
C LEU A 86 2.65 27.61 9.21
N GLY A 87 2.53 27.34 7.91
CA GLY A 87 1.26 27.21 7.21
C GLY A 87 0.74 25.78 7.12
N GLN A 88 1.32 24.82 7.85
CA GLN A 88 0.86 23.44 7.87
C GLN A 88 -0.34 23.27 8.82
N PRO A 89 -1.35 22.46 8.48
CA PRO A 89 -2.54 22.24 9.32
C PRO A 89 -2.22 21.71 10.74
N ASN A 90 -1.20 20.84 10.85
CA ASN A 90 -0.74 20.32 12.14
C ASN A 90 -0.19 21.44 13.05
N VAL A 91 0.47 22.46 12.48
CA VAL A 91 1.00 23.60 13.28
C VAL A 91 -0.13 24.40 13.90
N ILE A 92 -1.22 24.68 13.14
CA ILE A 92 -2.38 25.40 13.68
C ILE A 92 -3.08 24.58 14.76
N ILE A 93 -3.36 23.30 14.49
CA ILE A 93 -4.03 22.44 15.46
C ILE A 93 -3.16 22.29 16.70
N GLY A 94 -1.86 22.06 16.54
CA GLY A 94 -0.91 21.90 17.64
C GLY A 94 -0.80 23.15 18.51
N ILE A 95 -0.68 24.36 17.90
CA ILE A 95 -0.56 25.61 18.66
C ILE A 95 -1.87 25.98 19.37
N LEU A 96 -3.04 25.67 18.78
CA LEU A 96 -4.35 25.91 19.44
C LEU A 96 -4.53 24.99 20.64
N VAL A 97 -4.26 23.67 20.49
CA VAL A 97 -4.34 22.72 21.61
C VAL A 97 -3.36 23.09 22.70
N PHE A 98 -2.13 23.40 22.35
CA PHE A 98 -1.09 23.84 23.29
C PHE A 98 -1.50 25.12 24.02
N PHE A 99 -1.99 26.14 23.28
CA PHE A 99 -2.38 27.43 23.85
C PHE A 99 -3.54 27.28 24.85
N ILE A 100 -4.60 26.56 24.48
CA ILE A 100 -5.75 26.36 25.35
C ILE A 100 -5.33 25.57 26.61
N SER A 101 -4.55 24.51 26.44
CA SER A 101 -4.12 23.68 27.57
C SER A 101 -3.18 24.40 28.52
N ILE A 102 -2.19 25.15 27.99
CA ILE A 102 -1.23 25.89 28.84
C ILE A 102 -1.89 27.10 29.53
N LEU A 103 -2.81 27.79 28.84
CA LEU A 103 -3.63 28.87 29.40
C LEU A 103 -4.43 28.39 30.61
N THR A 104 -5.09 27.24 30.47
CA THR A 104 -5.91 26.62 31.50
C THR A 104 -5.03 26.06 32.63
N LEU A 105 -3.98 25.33 32.31
CA LEU A 105 -3.06 24.71 33.26
C LEU A 105 -2.40 25.75 34.20
N THR A 106 -2.03 26.91 33.62
CA THR A 106 -1.39 27.99 34.38
C THR A 106 -2.37 28.99 34.98
N GLN A 107 -3.68 28.78 34.78
CA GLN A 107 -4.76 29.68 35.20
C GLN A 107 -4.53 31.13 34.76
N ALA A 108 -3.94 31.30 33.57
CA ALA A 108 -3.52 32.60 33.08
C ALA A 108 -4.70 33.47 32.68
N GLY A 109 -4.82 34.66 33.32
CA GLY A 109 -5.90 35.63 33.06
C GLY A 109 -7.28 35.13 33.48
N ILE A 110 -8.31 35.86 33.07
CA ILE A 110 -9.71 35.52 33.38
C ILE A 110 -10.12 34.22 32.72
N VAL A 111 -9.74 34.06 31.44
CA VAL A 111 -10.16 32.90 30.63
C VAL A 111 -9.51 31.60 31.15
N GLY A 112 -8.21 31.64 31.54
CA GLY A 112 -7.53 30.48 32.09
C GLY A 112 -8.15 29.98 33.38
N ARG A 113 -8.51 30.89 34.29
CA ARG A 113 -9.20 30.54 35.57
C ARG A 113 -10.58 29.94 35.29
N LEU A 114 -11.38 30.55 34.45
CA LEU A 114 -12.73 30.09 34.14
C LEU A 114 -12.74 28.66 33.58
N PHE A 115 -11.80 28.35 32.66
CA PHE A 115 -11.65 26.98 32.15
C PHE A 115 -11.12 26.00 33.19
N TRP A 116 -10.20 26.43 34.04
CA TRP A 116 -9.67 25.62 35.12
C TRP A 116 -10.78 25.25 36.12
N ASP A 117 -11.58 26.24 36.57
CA ASP A 117 -12.66 26.02 37.52
C ASP A 117 -13.69 25.04 36.97
N GLY A 118 -14.11 25.22 35.69
CA GLY A 118 -15.04 24.30 35.03
C GLY A 118 -14.53 22.87 34.89
N ILE A 119 -13.24 22.68 34.59
CA ILE A 119 -12.66 21.34 34.47
C ILE A 119 -12.43 20.72 35.84
N SER A 120 -11.98 21.50 36.83
CA SER A 120 -11.73 21.00 38.19
C SER A 120 -13.00 20.60 38.93
N GLU A 121 -14.14 21.23 38.64
CA GLU A 121 -15.45 20.81 39.14
C GLU A 121 -15.87 19.44 38.56
N LEU A 122 -15.49 19.12 37.30
CA LEU A 122 -15.88 17.86 36.66
C LEU A 122 -15.01 16.67 37.10
N ILE A 123 -13.69 16.85 37.27
CA ILE A 123 -12.72 15.73 37.44
C ILE A 123 -11.76 15.90 38.60
N THR A 124 -12.02 16.81 39.51
CA THR A 124 -11.13 17.24 40.62
C THR A 124 -9.90 18.04 40.16
N GLY A 125 -9.31 18.84 41.03
CA GLY A 125 -8.14 19.68 40.69
C GLY A 125 -6.90 18.86 40.28
N ILE A 126 -6.66 17.71 40.92
CA ILE A 126 -5.54 16.81 40.57
C ILE A 126 -5.81 16.15 39.21
N GLY A 127 -7.04 15.71 38.94
CA GLY A 127 -7.44 15.16 37.67
C GLY A 127 -7.31 16.19 36.54
N ALA A 128 -7.76 17.42 36.76
CA ALA A 128 -7.62 18.54 35.83
C ALA A 128 -6.15 18.81 35.48
N PHE A 129 -5.26 18.81 36.50
CA PHE A 129 -3.82 19.00 36.28
C PHE A 129 -3.22 17.91 35.39
N ILE A 130 -3.52 16.63 35.65
CA ILE A 130 -2.98 15.50 34.86
C ILE A 130 -3.47 15.56 33.39
N VAL A 131 -4.77 15.80 33.19
CA VAL A 131 -5.36 15.88 31.84
C VAL A 131 -4.80 17.06 31.07
N LEU A 132 -4.70 18.24 31.69
CA LEU A 132 -4.19 19.45 31.05
C LEU A 132 -2.68 19.36 30.76
N LEU A 133 -1.92 18.72 31.63
CA LEU A 133 -0.50 18.45 31.37
C LEU A 133 -0.35 17.48 30.18
N GLY A 134 -1.17 16.43 30.13
CA GLY A 134 -1.19 15.50 29.00
C GLY A 134 -1.57 16.17 27.70
N THR A 135 -2.63 16.98 27.69
CA THR A 135 -3.06 17.71 26.47
C THR A 135 -2.06 18.78 26.04
N THR A 136 -1.32 19.40 26.98
CA THR A 136 -0.22 20.32 26.65
C THR A 136 0.91 19.58 25.91
N LEU A 137 1.29 18.38 26.38
CA LEU A 137 2.28 17.54 25.70
C LEU A 137 1.78 17.08 24.31
N VAL A 138 0.52 16.69 24.20
CA VAL A 138 -0.10 16.34 22.90
C VAL A 138 -0.05 17.52 21.94
N GLY A 139 -0.38 18.73 22.41
CA GLY A 139 -0.28 19.95 21.62
C GLY A 139 1.13 20.22 21.09
N LEU A 140 2.16 20.02 21.92
CA LEU A 140 3.56 20.13 21.52
C LEU A 140 3.98 19.06 20.49
N ILE A 141 3.57 17.82 20.68
CA ILE A 141 3.84 16.71 19.76
C ILE A 141 3.25 17.02 18.37
N ILE A 142 2.01 17.47 18.31
CA ILE A 142 1.35 17.86 17.06
C ILE A 142 2.03 19.07 16.43
N LEU A 143 2.38 20.09 17.23
CA LEU A 143 3.01 21.32 16.78
C LEU A 143 4.36 21.08 16.10
N PHE A 144 5.21 20.25 16.71
CA PHE A 144 6.54 19.94 16.19
C PHE A 144 6.58 18.70 15.29
N ASN A 145 5.45 18.01 15.14
CA ASN A 145 5.35 16.74 14.38
C ASN A 145 6.44 15.73 14.83
N THR A 146 6.57 15.57 16.16
CA THR A 146 7.60 14.75 16.81
C THR A 146 6.96 13.54 17.49
N SER A 147 7.76 12.50 17.80
CA SER A 147 7.31 11.37 18.62
C SER A 147 7.60 11.62 20.11
N ILE A 148 6.87 10.91 20.99
CA ILE A 148 7.08 10.99 22.46
C ILE A 148 8.53 10.69 22.82
N ASP A 149 9.18 9.73 22.15
CA ASP A 149 10.57 9.34 22.42
C ASP A 149 11.55 10.49 22.13
N GLN A 150 11.27 11.32 21.12
CA GLN A 150 12.08 12.51 20.80
C GLN A 150 11.90 13.62 21.83
N VAL A 151 10.68 13.81 22.32
CA VAL A 151 10.38 14.80 23.37
C VAL A 151 11.04 14.39 24.70
N VAL A 152 10.90 13.12 25.10
CA VAL A 152 11.55 12.57 26.29
C VAL A 152 13.08 12.65 26.17
N GLY A 153 13.63 12.31 25.00
CA GLY A 153 15.06 12.42 24.72
C GLY A 153 15.59 13.85 24.83
N PHE A 154 14.82 14.85 24.39
CA PHE A 154 15.15 16.26 24.53
C PHE A 154 15.19 16.69 26.00
N PHE A 155 14.19 16.33 26.79
CA PHE A 155 14.18 16.66 28.23
C PHE A 155 15.28 15.94 29.02
N ILE A 156 15.56 14.67 28.74
CA ILE A 156 16.71 13.94 29.31
C ILE A 156 18.01 14.62 28.93
N GLY A 157 18.15 15.08 27.69
CA GLY A 157 19.31 15.85 27.21
C GLY A 157 19.48 17.18 27.97
N LEU A 158 18.39 17.90 28.20
CA LEU A 158 18.39 19.18 28.93
C LEU A 158 18.77 18.97 30.42
N PHE A 159 18.20 17.96 31.07
CA PHE A 159 18.56 17.60 32.46
C PHE A 159 20.02 17.14 32.57
N ARG A 160 20.57 16.46 31.55
CA ARG A 160 21.97 16.08 31.51
C ARG A 160 22.92 17.29 31.30
N GLN A 161 22.47 18.33 30.63
CA GLN A 161 23.22 19.54 30.37
C GLN A 161 23.28 20.49 31.54
N TYR A 162 22.24 20.50 32.42
CA TYR A 162 22.16 21.33 33.59
C TYR A 162 22.55 20.61 34.90
N GLY A 163 22.75 19.31 34.88
CA GLY A 163 22.87 18.47 36.07
C GLY A 163 24.25 17.88 36.39
N VAL A 164 25.34 18.18 35.69
CA VAL A 164 26.69 17.70 36.13
C VAL A 164 27.80 18.65 35.65
N ARG A 165 28.13 19.65 36.50
CA ARG A 165 29.49 20.13 36.61
C ARG A 165 30.24 19.17 37.54
N GLY A 166 31.06 18.29 36.98
CA GLY A 166 31.95 17.45 37.78
C GLY A 166 32.42 16.19 37.02
N GLY A 167 33.67 16.16 36.60
CA GLY A 167 34.36 14.93 36.26
C GLY A 167 34.74 14.79 34.79
N GLY A 168 35.98 15.13 34.46
CA GLY A 168 36.58 15.01 33.13
C GLY A 168 36.58 13.58 32.60
N LEU A 169 36.15 13.44 31.37
CA LEU A 169 36.38 12.30 30.50
C LEU A 169 37.22 12.74 29.30
N LYS A 170 38.41 13.25 29.61
CA LYS A 170 39.55 13.19 28.66
C LYS A 170 40.23 11.82 28.86
N GLY A 171 40.03 10.91 27.94
CA GLY A 171 40.80 9.67 27.92
C GLY A 171 39.96 8.41 27.66
N LYS A 172 39.51 8.22 26.42
CA LYS A 172 39.22 6.89 25.84
C LYS A 172 39.05 6.95 24.31
N PHE A 173 39.94 7.64 23.62
CA PHE A 173 40.02 7.58 22.14
C PHE A 173 41.44 7.25 21.64
N ALA A 174 42.21 6.51 22.45
CA ALA A 174 43.49 5.96 22.02
C ALA A 174 43.42 4.45 22.00
N GLY A 175 42.61 3.86 21.11
CA GLY A 175 42.43 2.41 21.09
C GLY A 175 41.63 1.87 19.89
N LEU A 176 41.48 2.63 18.80
CA LEU A 176 41.01 2.06 17.53
C LEU A 176 42.20 1.38 16.83
N GLY A 177 42.70 0.29 17.45
CA GLY A 177 43.62 -0.60 16.80
C GLY A 177 43.02 -1.14 15.50
N LYS A 178 43.87 -1.26 14.48
CA LYS A 178 43.53 -1.84 13.16
C LYS A 178 42.86 -3.20 13.35
N ARG A 179 41.54 -3.26 13.47
CA ARG A 179 40.77 -4.50 13.29
C ARG A 179 40.76 -4.81 11.80
N PRO A 180 41.00 -6.08 11.39
CA PRO A 180 40.95 -6.44 9.98
C PRO A 180 39.54 -6.21 9.43
N LEU A 181 39.48 -5.73 8.19
CA LEU A 181 38.25 -5.54 7.44
C LEU A 181 37.54 -6.88 7.29
N LYS A 182 36.28 -7.01 7.75
CA LYS A 182 35.48 -8.22 7.59
C LYS A 182 34.76 -8.16 6.26
N VAL A 183 35.12 -9.02 5.32
CA VAL A 183 34.46 -9.19 4.02
C VAL A 183 33.46 -10.34 4.13
N ILE A 184 32.17 -10.07 3.87
CA ILE A 184 31.07 -11.04 3.93
C ILE A 184 30.46 -11.17 2.54
N GLY A 185 30.31 -12.40 2.03
CA GLY A 185 29.63 -12.67 0.76
C GLY A 185 30.37 -13.60 -0.21
N GLU A 186 31.62 -13.96 0.04
CA GLU A 186 32.34 -14.92 -0.85
C GLU A 186 32.04 -16.40 -0.54
N GLY A 187 31.28 -16.73 0.50
CA GLY A 187 31.22 -18.10 1.04
C GLY A 187 29.87 -18.81 0.99
N ALA A 188 28.78 -18.19 0.57
CA ALA A 188 27.47 -18.83 0.72
C ALA A 188 27.19 -19.98 -0.26
N PHE A 189 27.93 -20.11 -1.35
CA PHE A 189 27.68 -21.10 -2.40
C PHE A 189 28.93 -21.96 -2.77
N SER A 190 30.09 -21.73 -2.15
CA SER A 190 31.35 -22.41 -2.55
C SER A 190 31.79 -23.61 -1.66
N GLN A 191 30.95 -24.05 -0.70
CA GLN A 191 31.31 -25.19 0.17
C GLN A 191 30.38 -26.39 0.00
N ALA A 192 30.15 -26.83 -1.23
CA ALA A 192 29.54 -28.14 -1.51
C ALA A 192 30.46 -29.11 -2.26
N SER A 193 31.75 -28.82 -2.41
CA SER A 193 32.67 -29.75 -3.05
C SER A 193 34.00 -29.80 -2.27
N GLY A 194 34.15 -30.81 -1.43
CA GLY A 194 35.45 -31.21 -0.90
C GLY A 194 35.55 -31.38 0.62
N ARG A 195 34.91 -32.39 1.17
CA ARG A 195 35.38 -33.09 2.38
C ARG A 195 35.14 -34.57 2.24
N THR A 196 36.24 -35.32 2.17
CA THR A 196 36.33 -36.78 2.26
C THR A 196 35.69 -37.29 3.58
N PRO A 197 34.94 -38.39 3.57
CA PRO A 197 34.17 -38.82 4.72
C PRO A 197 35.07 -39.48 5.78
N ALA A 198 35.10 -38.92 6.99
CA ALA A 198 35.47 -39.65 8.17
C ALA A 198 34.25 -40.44 8.66
N GLN A 199 34.42 -41.77 8.75
CA GLN A 199 33.44 -42.72 9.23
C GLN A 199 32.96 -42.38 10.64
N VAL A 200 31.67 -42.10 10.81
CA VAL A 200 30.97 -42.27 12.10
C VAL A 200 29.77 -43.16 11.81
N GLN A 201 29.77 -44.32 12.39
CA GLN A 201 28.68 -45.29 12.41
C GLN A 201 27.46 -44.62 13.07
N ALA A 202 26.43 -44.40 12.31
CA ALA A 202 25.12 -44.00 12.82
C ALA A 202 24.12 -45.11 12.51
N THR A 203 23.51 -45.61 13.54
CA THR A 203 22.41 -46.55 13.56
C THR A 203 21.27 -46.08 12.65
N LYS A 204 20.89 -46.97 11.73
CA LYS A 204 19.75 -46.83 10.82
C LYS A 204 18.44 -46.79 11.61
N SER A 205 17.73 -45.67 11.57
CA SER A 205 16.28 -45.68 11.57
C SER A 205 15.83 -45.20 10.19
N VAL A 206 15.53 -46.12 9.35
CA VAL A 206 14.90 -45.88 8.04
C VAL A 206 13.48 -45.38 8.32
N ARG A 207 13.27 -44.10 8.23
CA ARG A 207 11.96 -43.54 7.90
C ARG A 207 11.93 -43.37 6.39
N GLU A 208 11.20 -44.28 5.72
CA GLU A 208 10.83 -44.10 4.33
C GLU A 208 10.07 -42.78 4.21
N PRO A 209 10.32 -41.98 3.15
CA PRO A 209 9.49 -40.83 2.88
C PRO A 209 8.10 -41.34 2.50
N PHE A 210 7.12 -40.98 3.28
CA PHE A 210 5.70 -41.14 2.93
C PHE A 210 5.50 -40.44 1.57
N GLN A 211 5.39 -41.25 0.52
CA GLN A 211 4.80 -40.78 -0.72
C GLN A 211 3.29 -40.59 -0.43
N GLU A 212 2.91 -39.37 -0.12
CA GLU A 212 1.51 -38.97 -0.10
C GLU A 212 0.96 -39.18 -1.51
N LYS A 213 0.21 -40.24 -1.70
CA LYS A 213 -0.65 -40.43 -2.87
C LYS A 213 -1.77 -39.40 -2.80
N LEU A 214 -1.58 -38.26 -3.44
CA LEU A 214 -2.65 -37.30 -3.66
C LEU A 214 -3.63 -37.90 -4.67
N VAL A 215 -4.76 -38.35 -4.18
CA VAL A 215 -5.86 -38.88 -4.99
C VAL A 215 -6.58 -37.70 -5.63
N SER A 216 -6.65 -37.66 -6.95
CA SER A 216 -7.45 -36.71 -7.71
C SER A 216 -8.93 -37.03 -7.53
N ASN A 217 -9.77 -36.06 -7.11
CA ASN A 217 -11.21 -36.22 -6.92
C ASN A 217 -12.03 -36.19 -8.23
N VAL A 218 -11.47 -36.61 -9.36
CA VAL A 218 -12.19 -36.70 -10.64
C VAL A 218 -12.59 -38.17 -10.85
N PRO A 219 -13.89 -38.50 -10.99
CA PRO A 219 -14.32 -39.86 -11.31
C PRO A 219 -13.82 -40.23 -12.70
N GLY A 220 -12.88 -41.17 -12.81
CA GLY A 220 -12.51 -41.78 -14.08
C GLY A 220 -11.06 -42.09 -14.36
N GLU A 221 -10.08 -41.35 -13.85
CA GLU A 221 -8.65 -41.64 -14.03
C GLU A 221 -7.81 -41.14 -12.85
N GLU A 222 -7.17 -42.03 -12.12
CA GLU A 222 -6.20 -41.70 -11.07
C GLU A 222 -4.88 -41.23 -11.71
N LYS A 223 -4.82 -39.97 -12.15
CA LYS A 223 -3.55 -39.37 -12.58
C LYS A 223 -2.85 -38.79 -11.36
N ILE A 224 -1.74 -39.43 -10.97
CA ILE A 224 -0.92 -38.96 -9.86
C ILE A 224 -0.18 -37.68 -10.31
N TRP A 225 -0.36 -36.57 -9.56
CA TRP A 225 0.38 -35.32 -9.80
C TRP A 225 1.87 -35.54 -9.63
N LYS A 226 2.66 -35.11 -10.63
CA LYS A 226 4.13 -35.09 -10.54
C LYS A 226 4.60 -33.63 -10.45
N TYR A 227 5.27 -33.30 -9.36
CA TYR A 227 5.87 -31.99 -9.22
C TYR A 227 6.94 -31.77 -10.28
N PRO A 228 6.98 -30.59 -10.94
CA PRO A 228 8.04 -30.29 -11.90
C PRO A 228 9.40 -30.31 -11.22
N PRO A 229 10.41 -30.99 -11.78
CA PRO A 229 11.76 -30.97 -11.21
C PRO A 229 12.41 -29.60 -11.46
N THR A 230 13.29 -29.18 -10.54
CA THR A 230 14.01 -27.90 -10.63
C THR A 230 14.96 -27.81 -11.84
N ASP A 231 15.33 -28.96 -12.42
CA ASP A 231 16.19 -29.05 -13.61
C ASP A 231 15.52 -28.49 -14.89
N ILE A 232 14.20 -28.30 -14.88
CA ILE A 232 13.49 -27.61 -15.99
C ILE A 232 13.97 -26.17 -16.12
N LEU A 233 14.39 -25.54 -14.99
CA LEU A 233 14.93 -24.20 -14.97
C LEU A 233 16.39 -24.21 -15.42
N ALA A 234 16.73 -23.35 -16.36
CA ALA A 234 18.09 -23.21 -16.83
C ALA A 234 19.03 -22.79 -15.70
N ASP A 235 20.18 -23.43 -15.65
CA ASP A 235 21.30 -22.92 -14.88
C ASP A 235 21.91 -21.77 -15.69
N THR A 236 21.38 -20.58 -15.48
CA THR A 236 21.94 -19.39 -16.11
C THR A 236 23.35 -19.23 -15.61
N LEU A 237 24.33 -19.28 -16.50
CA LEU A 237 25.73 -19.02 -16.24
C LEU A 237 25.85 -17.60 -15.68
N SER A 238 25.70 -17.44 -14.38
CA SER A 238 25.89 -16.16 -13.72
C SER A 238 27.39 -15.94 -13.62
N GLY A 239 27.89 -14.99 -14.39
CA GLY A 239 29.22 -14.43 -14.13
C GLY A 239 29.21 -13.88 -12.69
N LYS A 240 30.32 -14.05 -11.97
CA LYS A 240 30.49 -13.37 -10.66
C LYS A 240 30.40 -11.86 -10.87
N ALA A 241 29.78 -11.16 -9.90
CA ALA A 241 29.69 -9.71 -9.95
C ALA A 241 31.09 -9.07 -10.02
N GLU A 242 31.28 -8.12 -10.93
CA GLU A 242 32.50 -7.33 -11.00
C GLU A 242 32.39 -6.12 -10.07
N ARG A 243 33.14 -6.13 -8.97
CA ARG A 243 33.04 -5.18 -7.86
C ARG A 243 34.12 -4.11 -7.85
N GLY A 244 35.15 -4.25 -8.70
CA GLY A 244 36.33 -3.37 -8.69
C GLY A 244 37.19 -3.53 -7.44
N ASP A 245 37.96 -2.49 -7.11
CA ASP A 245 38.84 -2.51 -5.91
C ASP A 245 38.07 -2.18 -4.65
N ILE A 246 37.70 -3.21 -3.90
CA ILE A 246 36.92 -3.11 -2.65
C ILE A 246 37.67 -2.33 -1.58
N LYS A 247 39.01 -2.53 -1.46
CA LYS A 247 39.81 -1.87 -0.43
C LYS A 247 40.07 -0.41 -0.78
N GLY A 248 40.36 -0.13 -2.05
CA GLY A 248 40.50 1.22 -2.57
C GLY A 248 39.23 2.04 -2.40
N ASN A 249 38.08 1.47 -2.75
CA ASN A 249 36.78 2.14 -2.55
C ASN A 249 36.49 2.43 -1.08
N ALA A 250 36.81 1.52 -0.14
CA ALA A 250 36.68 1.77 1.29
C ALA A 250 37.53 2.95 1.76
N ALA A 251 38.79 3.02 1.31
CA ALA A 251 39.68 4.14 1.64
C ALA A 251 39.17 5.48 1.04
N ILE A 252 38.67 5.47 -0.19
CA ILE A 252 38.09 6.66 -0.84
C ILE A 252 36.86 7.15 -0.05
N ILE A 253 36.00 6.27 0.42
CA ILE A 253 34.82 6.62 1.26
C ILE A 253 35.28 7.31 2.54
N GLU A 254 36.21 6.70 3.28
CA GLU A 254 36.73 7.27 4.53
C GLU A 254 37.37 8.64 4.31
N GLN A 255 38.27 8.78 3.31
CA GLN A 255 38.93 10.03 2.97
C GLN A 255 37.94 11.11 2.52
N THR A 256 36.94 10.74 1.73
CA THR A 256 35.93 11.70 1.27
C THR A 256 35.13 12.24 2.45
N LEU A 257 34.64 11.35 3.35
CA LEU A 257 33.91 11.75 4.55
C LEU A 257 34.77 12.62 5.47
N GLU A 258 36.03 12.28 5.65
CA GLU A 258 36.97 13.04 6.45
C GLU A 258 37.19 14.48 5.89
N SER A 259 37.27 14.63 4.55
CA SER A 259 37.41 15.94 3.89
C SER A 259 36.21 16.86 4.15
N PHE A 260 35.05 16.32 4.42
CA PHE A 260 33.85 17.05 4.84
C PHE A 260 33.69 17.14 6.38
N GLY A 261 34.72 16.78 7.14
CA GLY A 261 34.75 16.87 8.61
C GLY A 261 33.89 15.78 9.29
N ILE A 262 33.68 14.63 8.62
CA ILE A 262 32.93 13.50 9.16
C ILE A 262 33.92 12.35 9.42
N THR A 263 34.15 12.04 10.69
CA THR A 263 34.96 10.87 11.06
C THR A 263 34.12 9.61 10.99
N ALA A 264 34.42 8.76 10.02
CA ALA A 264 33.76 7.47 9.82
C ALA A 264 34.80 6.43 9.41
N ARG A 265 34.51 5.16 9.70
CA ARG A 265 35.38 4.03 9.36
C ARG A 265 34.56 2.88 8.76
N VAL A 266 35.03 2.29 7.68
CA VAL A 266 34.45 1.07 7.10
C VAL A 266 34.86 -0.12 7.94
N VAL A 267 33.88 -0.76 8.58
CA VAL A 267 34.12 -1.92 9.48
C VAL A 267 33.75 -3.24 8.83
N GLU A 268 32.86 -3.20 7.85
CA GLU A 268 32.36 -4.40 7.17
C GLU A 268 32.02 -4.08 5.71
N VAL A 269 32.27 -5.02 4.81
CA VAL A 269 31.86 -4.93 3.40
C VAL A 269 31.01 -6.13 3.05
N ASN A 270 29.80 -5.89 2.59
CA ASN A 270 28.84 -6.89 2.13
C ASN A 270 28.88 -6.96 0.60
N LEU A 271 29.16 -8.15 0.08
CA LEU A 271 29.31 -8.41 -1.35
C LEU A 271 27.99 -8.92 -1.95
N GLY A 272 27.11 -7.98 -2.29
CA GLY A 272 25.84 -8.32 -2.91
C GLY A 272 25.93 -8.58 -4.43
N PRO A 273 24.84 -9.09 -5.03
CA PRO A 273 24.80 -9.38 -6.47
C PRO A 273 24.77 -8.10 -7.32
N ALA A 274 23.99 -7.10 -6.93
CA ALA A 274 23.83 -5.85 -7.68
C ALA A 274 24.74 -4.72 -7.16
N VAL A 275 24.94 -4.68 -5.86
CA VAL A 275 25.70 -3.63 -5.17
C VAL A 275 26.68 -4.21 -4.18
N THR A 276 27.75 -3.45 -3.90
CA THR A 276 28.65 -3.69 -2.77
C THR A 276 28.30 -2.66 -1.68
N GLN A 277 27.91 -3.15 -0.49
CA GLN A 277 27.57 -2.29 0.65
C GLN A 277 28.75 -2.16 1.60
N TYR A 278 29.21 -0.94 1.80
CA TYR A 278 30.21 -0.56 2.79
C TYR A 278 29.51 -0.11 4.07
N ALA A 279 29.66 -0.88 5.15
CA ALA A 279 29.07 -0.55 6.44
C ALA A 279 30.07 0.24 7.29
N LEU A 280 29.66 1.45 7.66
CA LEU A 280 30.50 2.42 8.35
C LEU A 280 30.07 2.59 9.81
N GLU A 281 31.04 2.60 10.68
CA GLU A 281 30.93 3.14 12.03
C GLU A 281 31.21 4.63 11.99
N VAL A 282 30.32 5.43 12.61
CA VAL A 282 30.38 6.89 12.57
C VAL A 282 30.58 7.43 13.98
N ALA A 283 31.39 8.46 14.11
CA ALA A 283 31.67 9.11 15.41
C ALA A 283 30.38 9.58 16.09
N LEU A 284 30.32 9.40 17.41
CA LEU A 284 29.17 9.82 18.23
C LEU A 284 28.92 11.34 18.05
N GLY A 285 27.65 11.70 17.88
CA GLY A 285 27.25 13.10 17.67
C GLY A 285 27.21 13.54 16.21
N THR A 286 27.63 12.70 15.26
CA THR A 286 27.50 13.01 13.83
C THR A 286 26.04 12.94 13.40
N LYS A 287 25.53 14.02 12.79
CA LYS A 287 24.19 14.02 12.22
C LYS A 287 24.16 13.16 10.94
N LEU A 288 23.31 12.13 10.91
CA LEU A 288 23.16 11.25 9.74
C LEU A 288 22.79 12.00 8.47
N SER A 289 22.03 13.10 8.59
CA SER A 289 21.68 13.97 7.45
C SER A 289 22.88 14.62 6.75
N LYS A 290 24.02 14.81 7.45
CA LYS A 290 25.26 15.27 6.81
C LYS A 290 25.83 14.20 5.89
N ILE A 291 25.76 12.93 6.30
CA ILE A 291 26.26 11.80 5.50
C ILE A 291 25.35 11.56 4.28
N THR A 292 24.04 11.53 4.49
CA THR A 292 23.09 11.33 3.38
C THR A 292 23.09 12.51 2.38
N GLY A 293 23.49 13.72 2.83
CA GLY A 293 23.65 14.88 1.95
C GLY A 293 24.85 14.76 0.99
N LEU A 294 25.87 13.96 1.33
CA LEU A 294 27.09 13.77 0.52
C LEU A 294 26.97 12.65 -0.53
N GLU A 295 25.75 12.20 -0.83
CA GLU A 295 25.51 11.11 -1.78
C GLU A 295 26.13 11.36 -3.16
N ARG A 296 26.01 12.60 -3.68
CA ARG A 296 26.57 12.99 -4.98
C ARG A 296 28.09 13.11 -4.95
N ASP A 297 28.63 13.65 -3.86
CA ASP A 297 30.07 13.83 -3.69
C ASP A 297 30.78 12.47 -3.58
N LEU A 298 30.17 11.54 -2.83
CA LEU A 298 30.64 10.16 -2.73
C LEU A 298 30.51 9.40 -4.06
N ALA A 299 29.41 9.61 -4.79
CA ALA A 299 29.22 8.99 -6.10
C ALA A 299 30.29 9.46 -7.11
N LEU A 300 30.65 10.73 -7.06
CA LEU A 300 31.71 11.31 -7.88
C LEU A 300 33.07 10.73 -7.48
N ALA A 301 33.41 10.77 -6.19
CA ALA A 301 34.70 10.30 -5.69
C ALA A 301 34.94 8.82 -5.99
N LEU A 302 33.89 7.98 -5.88
CA LEU A 302 33.91 6.54 -6.16
C LEU A 302 33.78 6.20 -7.64
N THR A 303 33.64 7.19 -8.52
CA THR A 303 33.36 6.98 -9.95
C THR A 303 32.25 5.95 -10.15
N ALA A 304 31.11 6.14 -9.44
CA ALA A 304 30.02 5.20 -9.44
C ALA A 304 29.53 4.92 -10.87
N PRO A 305 29.39 3.63 -11.31
CA PRO A 305 29.07 3.29 -12.70
C PRO A 305 27.77 3.92 -13.24
N THR A 306 26.79 4.15 -12.33
CA THR A 306 25.50 4.77 -12.65
C THR A 306 25.44 6.25 -12.32
N GLY A 307 26.54 6.84 -11.83
CA GLY A 307 26.59 8.23 -11.34
C GLY A 307 25.82 8.46 -10.04
N THR A 308 25.28 7.41 -9.43
CA THR A 308 24.50 7.47 -8.19
C THR A 308 24.90 6.34 -7.23
N ILE A 309 24.77 6.59 -5.93
CA ILE A 309 24.89 5.61 -4.86
C ILE A 309 23.63 5.68 -3.99
N ARG A 310 23.42 4.70 -3.12
CA ARG A 310 22.38 4.78 -2.10
C ARG A 310 23.01 4.73 -0.72
N ILE A 311 22.57 5.63 0.16
CA ILE A 311 23.04 5.66 1.57
C ILE A 311 21.87 5.21 2.47
N GLU A 312 22.10 4.14 3.21
CA GLU A 312 21.17 3.62 4.21
C GLU A 312 21.63 4.01 5.61
N ALA A 313 20.93 4.94 6.21
CA ALA A 313 21.32 5.53 7.49
C ALA A 313 20.17 5.56 8.49
N PRO A 314 20.20 4.74 9.56
CA PRO A 314 21.08 3.59 9.80
C PRO A 314 20.66 2.33 9.04
N ILE A 315 21.57 1.33 8.94
CA ILE A 315 21.23 -0.03 8.51
C ILE A 315 20.25 -0.63 9.53
N PRO A 316 19.13 -1.25 9.11
CA PRO A 316 18.14 -1.83 10.01
C PRO A 316 18.76 -2.81 11.03
N GLY A 317 18.44 -2.58 12.32
CA GLY A 317 18.95 -3.42 13.42
C GLY A 317 20.42 -3.27 13.76
N ARG A 318 21.15 -2.29 13.15
CA ARG A 318 22.58 -2.06 13.36
C ARG A 318 22.90 -0.59 13.63
N SER A 319 23.92 -0.32 14.42
CA SER A 319 24.42 1.05 14.66
C SER A 319 25.45 1.48 13.59
N LEU A 320 25.19 1.13 12.34
CA LEU A 320 26.07 1.37 11.20
C LEU A 320 25.33 2.13 10.10
N VAL A 321 26.10 2.84 9.28
CA VAL A 321 25.61 3.48 8.05
C VAL A 321 26.10 2.67 6.85
N GLY A 322 25.20 2.32 5.92
CA GLY A 322 25.53 1.60 4.70
C GLY A 322 25.67 2.53 3.50
N ILE A 323 26.78 2.44 2.80
CA ILE A 323 26.97 3.06 1.48
C ILE A 323 26.93 1.95 0.44
N GLU A 324 25.94 1.97 -0.44
CA GLU A 324 25.71 0.95 -1.46
C GLU A 324 26.24 1.49 -2.81
N LEU A 325 27.37 0.93 -3.22
CA LEU A 325 28.00 1.23 -4.51
C LEU A 325 27.58 0.19 -5.55
N PRO A 326 27.00 0.59 -6.70
CA PRO A 326 26.67 -0.33 -7.78
C PRO A 326 27.90 -1.10 -8.26
N ASN A 327 27.75 -2.41 -8.48
CA ASN A 327 28.79 -3.21 -9.09
C ASN A 327 28.97 -2.82 -10.57
N ARG A 328 30.18 -2.92 -11.11
CA ARG A 328 30.45 -2.65 -12.53
C ARG A 328 29.68 -3.60 -13.45
N ALA A 329 29.62 -4.89 -13.08
CA ALA A 329 28.73 -5.86 -13.67
C ALA A 329 27.96 -6.57 -12.57
N PRO A 330 26.61 -6.50 -12.54
CA PRO A 330 25.81 -7.22 -11.55
C PRO A 330 25.79 -8.72 -11.83
N GLU A 331 25.67 -9.52 -10.75
CA GLU A 331 25.42 -10.94 -10.84
C GLU A 331 23.92 -11.21 -11.09
N LEU A 332 23.61 -12.09 -12.04
CA LEU A 332 22.25 -12.56 -12.27
C LEU A 332 21.89 -13.64 -11.25
N VAL A 333 20.75 -13.48 -10.59
CA VAL A 333 20.24 -14.44 -9.59
C VAL A 333 19.25 -15.36 -10.30
N SER A 334 19.62 -16.60 -10.61
CA SER A 334 18.70 -17.54 -11.26
C SER A 334 17.63 -18.05 -10.30
N LEU A 335 16.40 -18.26 -10.82
CA LEU A 335 15.31 -18.86 -10.03
C LEU A 335 15.70 -20.27 -9.58
N ARG A 336 16.43 -21.05 -10.37
CA ARG A 336 16.94 -22.38 -10.01
C ARG A 336 17.76 -22.33 -8.71
N LYS A 337 18.75 -21.42 -8.62
CA LYS A 337 19.55 -21.25 -7.40
C LYS A 337 18.69 -20.90 -6.18
N MET A 338 17.67 -20.08 -6.37
CA MET A 338 16.76 -19.73 -5.29
C MET A 338 15.95 -20.95 -4.84
N MET A 339 15.45 -21.78 -5.75
CA MET A 339 14.71 -23.01 -5.44
C MET A 339 15.58 -24.05 -4.73
N GLU A 340 16.87 -24.14 -5.08
CA GLU A 340 17.84 -25.04 -4.47
C GLU A 340 18.40 -24.52 -3.12
N SER A 341 18.11 -23.28 -2.75
CA SER A 341 18.57 -22.68 -1.50
C SER A 341 18.01 -23.39 -0.27
N GLU A 342 18.81 -23.47 0.79
CA GLU A 342 18.39 -24.08 2.07
C GLU A 342 17.16 -23.40 2.68
N VAL A 343 17.01 -22.09 2.48
CA VAL A 343 15.86 -21.31 2.98
C VAL A 343 14.57 -21.76 2.28
N MET A 344 14.62 -21.94 0.96
CA MET A 344 13.47 -22.39 0.18
C MET A 344 13.14 -23.87 0.45
N LYS A 345 14.14 -24.76 0.53
CA LYS A 345 13.93 -26.19 0.81
C LYS A 345 13.31 -26.44 2.18
N LYS A 346 13.69 -25.65 3.20
CA LYS A 346 13.16 -25.77 4.57
C LYS A 346 11.81 -25.07 4.76
N HIS A 347 11.36 -24.26 3.81
CA HIS A 347 10.11 -23.51 3.93
C HIS A 347 8.90 -24.43 3.72
N GLN A 348 8.03 -24.54 4.73
CA GLN A 348 6.89 -25.48 4.71
C GLN A 348 5.71 -24.99 3.89
N SER A 349 5.49 -23.67 3.82
CA SER A 349 4.32 -23.10 3.11
C SER A 349 4.36 -23.39 1.62
N LYS A 350 3.22 -23.78 1.06
CA LYS A 350 2.99 -23.94 -0.39
C LYS A 350 2.92 -22.60 -1.13
N LEU A 351 2.66 -21.52 -0.41
CA LEU A 351 2.62 -20.16 -0.92
C LEU A 351 3.95 -19.39 -0.77
N ALA A 352 5.05 -20.11 -0.50
CA ALA A 352 6.38 -19.52 -0.47
C ALA A 352 6.84 -19.14 -1.88
N VAL A 353 7.35 -17.91 -2.03
CA VAL A 353 7.88 -17.36 -3.31
C VAL A 353 9.33 -16.92 -3.15
N ALA A 354 10.11 -17.12 -4.20
CA ALA A 354 11.50 -16.70 -4.26
C ALA A 354 11.55 -15.19 -4.53
N LEU A 355 12.10 -14.41 -3.59
CA LEU A 355 12.34 -12.99 -3.83
C LEU A 355 13.67 -12.77 -4.57
N GLY A 356 14.77 -13.30 -4.06
CA GLY A 356 16.11 -13.12 -4.61
C GLY A 356 17.20 -13.08 -3.53
N LEU A 357 18.29 -12.36 -3.79
CA LEU A 357 19.40 -12.18 -2.85
C LEU A 357 19.44 -10.76 -2.30
N ASP A 358 19.68 -10.61 -1.00
CA ASP A 358 19.90 -9.31 -0.36
C ASP A 358 21.30 -8.73 -0.67
N VAL A 359 21.58 -7.54 -0.13
CA VAL A 359 22.87 -6.85 -0.29
C VAL A 359 24.06 -7.61 0.35
N SER A 360 23.82 -8.65 1.15
CA SER A 360 24.84 -9.52 1.72
C SER A 360 24.98 -10.86 0.98
N GLY A 361 24.18 -11.08 -0.08
CA GLY A 361 24.17 -12.32 -0.84
C GLY A 361 23.33 -13.45 -0.22
N LYS A 362 22.52 -13.17 0.80
CA LYS A 362 21.62 -14.15 1.42
C LYS A 362 20.34 -14.30 0.62
N ALA A 363 19.90 -15.56 0.45
CA ALA A 363 18.63 -15.85 -0.18
C ALA A 363 17.45 -15.41 0.71
N LEU A 364 16.52 -14.67 0.12
CA LEU A 364 15.28 -14.23 0.76
C LEU A 364 14.09 -14.89 0.07
N VAL A 365 13.23 -15.45 0.89
CA VAL A 365 11.97 -16.10 0.52
C VAL A 365 10.85 -15.41 1.28
N ALA A 366 9.74 -15.16 0.64
CA ALA A 366 8.56 -14.64 1.29
C ALA A 366 7.38 -15.62 1.16
N ASP A 367 6.42 -15.49 2.04
CA ASP A 367 5.21 -16.31 2.07
C ASP A 367 3.99 -15.43 1.80
N ILE A 368 3.29 -15.71 0.70
CA ILE A 368 2.10 -14.93 0.31
C ILE A 368 1.03 -15.01 1.40
N ALA A 369 0.87 -16.15 2.09
CA ALA A 369 -0.11 -16.27 3.18
C ALA A 369 0.19 -15.32 4.35
N ARG A 370 1.48 -14.99 4.58
CA ARG A 370 1.89 -14.02 5.60
C ARG A 370 1.81 -12.57 5.13
N MET A 371 2.03 -12.32 3.83
CA MET A 371 1.95 -10.98 3.25
C MET A 371 0.55 -10.36 3.23
N PRO A 372 -0.55 -10.97 3.38
CA PRO A 372 -1.49 -11.79 2.63
C PRO A 372 -1.72 -11.33 1.18
N HIS A 373 -1.44 -10.09 0.89
CA HIS A 373 -1.51 -9.48 -0.45
C HIS A 373 -0.24 -8.69 -0.69
N VAL A 374 0.17 -8.55 -1.94
CA VAL A 374 1.37 -7.80 -2.31
C VAL A 374 1.10 -6.85 -3.46
N LEU A 375 1.60 -5.63 -3.33
CA LEU A 375 1.61 -4.62 -4.39
C LEU A 375 3.01 -4.54 -5.00
N ILE A 376 3.10 -4.70 -6.32
CA ILE A 376 4.35 -4.66 -7.07
C ILE A 376 4.30 -3.52 -8.06
N ALA A 377 5.23 -2.56 -7.99
CA ALA A 377 5.23 -1.45 -8.94
C ALA A 377 6.64 -1.11 -9.43
N GLY A 378 6.74 -0.59 -10.65
CA GLY A 378 7.99 -0.17 -11.25
C GLY A 378 7.84 0.12 -12.75
N GLN A 379 8.74 0.92 -13.31
CA GLN A 379 8.71 1.29 -14.74
C GLN A 379 8.99 0.10 -15.65
N THR A 380 8.70 0.24 -16.94
CA THR A 380 9.01 -0.76 -17.98
C THR A 380 10.50 -1.07 -18.00
N GLY A 381 10.86 -2.37 -18.07
CA GLY A 381 12.25 -2.84 -18.05
C GLY A 381 12.90 -2.86 -16.66
N SER A 382 12.19 -2.49 -15.59
CA SER A 382 12.72 -2.54 -14.22
C SER A 382 12.86 -3.96 -13.64
N GLY A 383 12.12 -4.94 -14.18
CA GLY A 383 12.11 -6.34 -13.72
C GLY A 383 10.78 -6.79 -13.10
N LYS A 384 9.73 -5.94 -13.13
CA LYS A 384 8.40 -6.22 -12.59
C LYS A 384 7.80 -7.53 -13.13
N SER A 385 7.71 -7.68 -14.44
CA SER A 385 7.11 -8.86 -15.09
C SER A 385 7.93 -10.12 -14.82
N VAL A 386 9.25 -10.02 -14.78
CA VAL A 386 10.13 -11.14 -14.41
C VAL A 386 9.84 -11.61 -12.96
N ALA A 387 9.61 -10.69 -12.02
CA ALA A 387 9.28 -11.04 -10.65
C ALA A 387 7.91 -11.72 -10.53
N ILE A 388 6.89 -11.26 -11.26
CA ILE A 388 5.57 -11.90 -11.30
C ILE A 388 5.70 -13.33 -11.84
N ASN A 389 6.42 -13.51 -12.94
CA ASN A 389 6.70 -14.82 -13.51
C ASN A 389 7.52 -15.69 -12.54
N SER A 390 8.50 -15.13 -11.83
CA SER A 390 9.27 -15.84 -10.79
C SER A 390 8.37 -16.33 -9.67
N PHE A 391 7.41 -15.49 -9.21
CA PHE A 391 6.44 -15.90 -8.19
C PHE A 391 5.55 -17.03 -8.69
N LEU A 392 4.99 -16.89 -9.89
CA LEU A 392 4.12 -17.89 -10.50
C LEU A 392 4.84 -19.22 -10.70
N CYS A 393 6.05 -19.20 -11.29
CA CYS A 393 6.88 -20.39 -11.46
C CYS A 393 7.23 -21.04 -10.10
N THR A 394 7.57 -20.24 -9.07
CA THR A 394 7.87 -20.77 -7.74
C THR A 394 6.68 -21.51 -7.16
N LEU A 395 5.47 -20.94 -7.25
CA LEU A 395 4.24 -21.55 -6.73
C LEU A 395 3.92 -22.86 -7.47
N ILE A 396 4.00 -22.85 -8.81
CA ILE A 396 3.74 -24.03 -9.65
C ILE A 396 4.74 -25.16 -9.37
N LEU A 397 6.00 -24.85 -9.13
CA LEU A 397 7.04 -25.83 -8.78
C LEU A 397 6.81 -26.47 -7.40
N ARG A 398 6.08 -25.80 -6.51
CA ARG A 398 5.89 -26.20 -5.10
C ARG A 398 4.52 -26.72 -4.73
N ALA A 399 3.51 -26.40 -5.52
CA ALA A 399 2.13 -26.72 -5.22
C ALA A 399 1.46 -27.46 -6.39
N SER A 400 0.54 -28.36 -6.05
CA SER A 400 -0.35 -29.05 -7.00
C SER A 400 -1.60 -28.19 -7.29
N PRO A 401 -2.35 -28.51 -8.37
CA PRO A 401 -3.61 -27.82 -8.66
C PRO A 401 -4.71 -27.99 -7.58
N SER A 402 -4.60 -28.98 -6.72
CA SER A 402 -5.49 -29.18 -5.58
C SER A 402 -5.08 -28.35 -4.36
N GLU A 403 -3.81 -27.88 -4.31
CA GLU A 403 -3.31 -27.06 -3.21
C GLU A 403 -3.41 -25.56 -3.53
N VAL A 404 -3.13 -25.17 -4.79
CA VAL A 404 -3.14 -23.75 -5.22
C VAL A 404 -3.80 -23.62 -6.58
N LYS A 405 -4.70 -22.66 -6.69
CA LYS A 405 -5.38 -22.26 -7.92
C LYS A 405 -5.06 -20.80 -8.24
N PHE A 406 -5.04 -20.47 -9.53
CA PHE A 406 -4.76 -19.12 -10.01
C PHE A 406 -5.90 -18.53 -10.82
N ILE A 407 -6.09 -17.22 -10.66
CA ILE A 407 -6.78 -16.35 -11.59
C ILE A 407 -5.75 -15.36 -12.11
N LEU A 408 -5.44 -15.42 -13.38
CA LEU A 408 -4.42 -14.59 -14.02
C LEU A 408 -5.07 -13.52 -14.89
N VAL A 409 -4.62 -12.28 -14.74
CA VAL A 409 -5.16 -11.13 -15.47
C VAL A 409 -4.02 -10.43 -16.21
N ASP A 410 -4.11 -10.40 -17.54
CA ASP A 410 -3.14 -9.80 -18.45
C ASP A 410 -3.83 -8.98 -19.55
N PRO A 411 -4.22 -7.72 -19.27
CA PRO A 411 -4.90 -6.89 -20.27
C PRO A 411 -4.10 -6.63 -21.53
N LYS A 412 -2.77 -6.72 -21.43
CA LYS A 412 -1.85 -6.46 -22.56
C LYS A 412 -1.57 -7.70 -23.41
N ARG A 413 -1.92 -8.90 -22.96
CA ARG A 413 -1.70 -10.20 -23.63
C ARG A 413 -0.23 -10.51 -23.90
N VAL A 414 0.67 -10.13 -23.02
CA VAL A 414 2.12 -10.23 -23.24
C VAL A 414 2.79 -11.17 -22.24
N GLU A 415 2.46 -11.04 -20.96
CA GLU A 415 3.27 -11.61 -19.88
C GLU A 415 2.75 -12.95 -19.36
N LEU A 416 1.40 -13.10 -19.21
CA LEU A 416 0.80 -14.25 -18.54
C LEU A 416 0.03 -15.19 -19.46
N THR A 417 -0.24 -14.81 -20.71
CA THR A 417 -1.00 -15.64 -21.67
C THR A 417 -0.34 -16.97 -21.98
N ASN A 418 0.99 -17.08 -21.81
CA ASN A 418 1.74 -18.33 -21.99
C ASN A 418 1.31 -19.45 -21.02
N TYR A 419 0.68 -19.10 -19.87
CA TYR A 419 0.20 -20.07 -18.89
C TYR A 419 -1.18 -20.66 -19.20
N ASN A 420 -1.84 -20.23 -20.29
CA ASN A 420 -3.11 -20.83 -20.70
C ASN A 420 -3.00 -22.35 -20.87
N GLY A 421 -3.95 -23.08 -20.29
CA GLY A 421 -3.99 -24.55 -20.31
C GLY A 421 -3.21 -25.22 -19.18
N VAL A 422 -2.66 -24.46 -18.21
CA VAL A 422 -2.04 -25.02 -16.98
C VAL A 422 -3.15 -25.45 -16.02
N PRO A 423 -3.07 -26.67 -15.41
CA PRO A 423 -4.13 -27.23 -14.55
C PRO A 423 -4.47 -26.40 -13.31
N HIS A 424 -3.60 -25.50 -12.92
CA HIS A 424 -3.83 -24.61 -11.77
C HIS A 424 -4.82 -23.48 -12.03
N LEU A 425 -5.16 -23.19 -13.30
CA LEU A 425 -6.03 -22.09 -13.66
C LEU A 425 -7.49 -22.37 -13.36
N LEU A 426 -8.20 -21.40 -12.75
CA LEU A 426 -9.65 -21.40 -12.54
C LEU A 426 -10.41 -20.86 -13.75
N ALA A 427 -9.78 -20.04 -14.58
CA ALA A 427 -10.29 -19.52 -15.84
C ALA A 427 -9.13 -19.35 -16.82
N PRO A 428 -9.38 -19.28 -18.14
CA PRO A 428 -8.36 -18.80 -19.08
C PRO A 428 -7.79 -17.45 -18.61
N VAL A 429 -6.57 -17.11 -19.03
CA VAL A 429 -5.98 -15.81 -18.66
C VAL A 429 -6.91 -14.69 -19.12
N ILE A 430 -7.41 -13.92 -18.16
CA ILE A 430 -8.40 -12.87 -18.38
C ILE A 430 -7.72 -11.66 -19.01
N VAL A 431 -8.27 -11.19 -20.12
CA VAL A 431 -7.73 -10.07 -20.90
C VAL A 431 -8.72 -8.91 -21.04
N ASP A 432 -10.01 -9.16 -20.85
CA ASP A 432 -11.06 -8.13 -20.90
C ASP A 432 -11.30 -7.54 -19.50
N PRO A 433 -11.25 -6.20 -19.32
CA PRO A 433 -11.54 -5.56 -18.05
C PRO A 433 -12.92 -5.90 -17.46
N LYS A 434 -13.93 -6.20 -18.29
CA LYS A 434 -15.26 -6.62 -17.81
C LYS A 434 -15.21 -7.97 -17.11
N GLU A 435 -14.47 -8.92 -17.68
CA GLU A 435 -14.27 -10.25 -17.08
C GLU A 435 -13.47 -10.15 -15.78
N VAL A 436 -12.53 -9.19 -15.67
CA VAL A 436 -11.79 -8.95 -14.41
C VAL A 436 -12.73 -8.52 -13.29
N ILE A 437 -13.69 -7.64 -13.58
CA ILE A 437 -14.69 -7.22 -12.59
C ILE A 437 -15.54 -8.42 -12.16
N SER A 438 -15.92 -9.28 -13.11
CA SER A 438 -16.60 -10.54 -12.81
C SER A 438 -15.78 -11.43 -11.89
N ALA A 439 -14.49 -11.62 -12.19
CA ALA A 439 -13.58 -12.41 -11.35
C ALA A 439 -13.42 -11.85 -9.93
N LEU A 440 -13.35 -10.53 -9.78
CA LEU A 440 -13.31 -9.88 -8.46
C LEU A 440 -14.61 -10.13 -7.67
N ARG A 441 -15.77 -10.06 -8.32
CA ARG A 441 -17.05 -10.38 -7.70
C ARG A 441 -17.13 -11.86 -7.29
N TRP A 442 -16.68 -12.74 -8.18
CA TRP A 442 -16.62 -14.16 -7.89
C TRP A 442 -15.72 -14.45 -6.68
N LEU A 443 -14.55 -13.82 -6.59
CA LEU A 443 -13.67 -13.98 -5.42
C LEU A 443 -14.32 -13.51 -4.12
N MET A 444 -15.11 -12.43 -4.14
CA MET A 444 -15.89 -12.00 -2.97
C MET A 444 -16.95 -13.04 -2.58
N SER A 445 -17.66 -13.59 -3.56
CA SER A 445 -18.66 -14.63 -3.31
C SER A 445 -18.03 -15.92 -2.77
N GLU A 446 -16.90 -16.36 -3.34
CA GLU A 446 -16.14 -17.51 -2.86
C GLU A 446 -15.59 -17.29 -1.44
N MET A 447 -15.13 -16.08 -1.14
CA MET A 447 -14.72 -15.69 0.21
C MET A 447 -15.88 -15.86 1.20
N ASP A 448 -17.06 -15.32 0.89
CA ASP A 448 -18.24 -15.41 1.73
C ASP A 448 -18.73 -16.87 1.88
N ARG A 449 -18.63 -17.67 0.81
CA ARG A 449 -18.92 -19.11 0.84
C ARG A 449 -17.98 -19.85 1.78
N ARG A 450 -16.67 -19.58 1.71
CA ARG A 450 -15.67 -20.19 2.59
C ARG A 450 -15.88 -19.82 4.05
N TYR A 451 -16.25 -18.58 4.35
CA TYR A 451 -16.59 -18.17 5.71
C TYR A 451 -17.77 -18.94 6.28
N LYS A 452 -18.82 -19.22 5.47
CA LYS A 452 -19.95 -20.07 5.90
C LYS A 452 -19.49 -21.49 6.22
N LEU A 453 -18.69 -22.11 5.33
CA LEU A 453 -18.13 -23.44 5.57
C LEU A 453 -17.27 -23.50 6.85
N PHE A 454 -16.44 -22.49 7.09
CA PHE A 454 -15.60 -22.43 8.30
C PHE A 454 -16.45 -22.27 9.57
N SER A 455 -17.52 -21.48 9.50
CA SER A 455 -18.46 -21.31 10.60
C SER A 455 -19.19 -22.62 10.92
N GLU A 456 -19.66 -23.34 9.91
CA GLU A 456 -20.33 -24.64 10.04
C GLU A 456 -19.37 -25.70 10.60
N ALA A 457 -18.11 -25.71 10.15
CA ALA A 457 -17.07 -26.62 10.65
C ALA A 457 -16.48 -26.22 12.00
N GLY A 458 -16.80 -25.02 12.53
CA GLY A 458 -16.25 -24.52 13.79
C GLY A 458 -14.77 -24.16 13.75
N VAL A 459 -14.23 -23.87 12.56
CA VAL A 459 -12.82 -23.49 12.35
C VAL A 459 -12.68 -22.00 12.01
N ARG A 460 -11.46 -21.45 12.15
CA ARG A 460 -11.21 -20.00 11.96
C ARG A 460 -10.60 -19.64 10.62
N ASN A 461 -9.96 -20.58 9.95
CA ASN A 461 -9.21 -20.33 8.72
C ASN A 461 -9.13 -21.59 7.86
N ILE A 462 -8.59 -21.42 6.63
CA ILE A 462 -8.45 -22.49 5.65
C ILE A 462 -7.55 -23.65 6.14
N ASP A 463 -6.49 -23.34 6.90
CA ASP A 463 -5.58 -24.38 7.41
C ASP A 463 -6.31 -25.32 8.34
N GLY A 464 -7.05 -24.77 9.34
CA GLY A 464 -7.84 -25.57 10.25
C GLY A 464 -8.98 -26.34 9.54
N TYR A 465 -9.57 -25.76 8.48
CA TYR A 465 -10.56 -26.48 7.67
C TYR A 465 -9.93 -27.64 6.91
N ASN A 466 -8.78 -27.43 6.27
CA ASN A 466 -8.09 -28.46 5.49
C ASN A 466 -7.54 -29.58 6.36
N GLU A 467 -7.09 -29.30 7.59
CA GLU A 467 -6.67 -30.31 8.55
C GLU A 467 -7.83 -31.25 8.96
N MET A 468 -9.05 -30.70 9.06
CA MET A 468 -10.24 -31.51 9.44
C MET A 468 -10.84 -32.26 8.26
N SER A 469 -10.91 -31.64 7.07
CA SER A 469 -11.68 -32.14 5.93
C SER A 469 -10.97 -33.22 5.11
N GLY A 470 -9.65 -33.37 5.26
CA GLY A 470 -8.88 -34.40 4.58
C GLY A 470 -9.03 -34.39 3.06
N PHE A 471 -9.85 -35.26 2.50
CA PHE A 471 -10.08 -35.40 1.05
C PHE A 471 -10.82 -34.23 0.39
N GLN A 472 -11.48 -33.37 1.17
CA GLN A 472 -12.22 -32.19 0.67
C GLN A 472 -11.50 -30.88 0.97
N ALA A 473 -10.17 -30.91 1.03
CA ALA A 473 -9.36 -29.73 1.26
C ALA A 473 -9.62 -28.65 0.20
N LEU A 474 -9.77 -27.40 0.64
CA LEU A 474 -9.94 -26.26 -0.25
C LEU A 474 -8.57 -25.76 -0.73
N PRO A 475 -8.40 -25.48 -2.03
CA PRO A 475 -7.17 -24.88 -2.54
C PRO A 475 -7.06 -23.41 -2.09
N TYR A 476 -5.83 -22.93 -1.89
CA TYR A 476 -5.56 -21.51 -1.88
C TYR A 476 -5.84 -20.93 -3.26
N ILE A 477 -6.32 -19.68 -3.31
CA ILE A 477 -6.57 -18.98 -4.57
C ILE A 477 -5.67 -17.74 -4.61
N VAL A 478 -4.91 -17.61 -5.69
CA VAL A 478 -4.04 -16.45 -5.92
C VAL A 478 -4.48 -15.72 -7.18
N LEU A 479 -5.02 -14.51 -7.00
CA LEU A 479 -5.29 -13.59 -8.09
C LEU A 479 -4.00 -12.82 -8.42
N MET A 480 -3.55 -12.87 -9.68
CA MET A 480 -2.41 -12.08 -10.15
C MET A 480 -2.85 -11.13 -11.25
N ILE A 481 -2.60 -9.84 -11.07
CA ILE A 481 -2.90 -8.78 -12.05
C ILE A 481 -1.59 -8.15 -12.49
N ASP A 482 -1.23 -8.27 -13.79
CA ASP A 482 0.01 -7.69 -14.32
C ASP A 482 -0.05 -6.16 -14.43
N GLU A 483 -1.19 -5.59 -14.80
CA GLU A 483 -1.34 -4.15 -14.93
C GLU A 483 -2.66 -3.65 -14.31
N LEU A 484 -2.59 -3.25 -13.05
CA LEU A 484 -3.74 -2.72 -12.32
C LEU A 484 -4.26 -1.40 -12.91
N ALA A 485 -3.37 -0.59 -13.50
CA ALA A 485 -3.77 0.70 -14.07
C ALA A 485 -4.82 0.58 -15.16
N ASP A 486 -4.72 -0.44 -16.03
CA ASP A 486 -5.65 -0.61 -17.14
C ASP A 486 -7.07 -0.97 -16.65
N ILE A 487 -7.17 -1.65 -15.50
CA ILE A 487 -8.45 -2.03 -14.88
C ILE A 487 -9.02 -0.84 -14.10
N MET A 488 -8.18 -0.12 -13.36
CA MET A 488 -8.57 1.08 -12.61
C MET A 488 -9.08 2.19 -13.54
N LEU A 489 -8.55 2.31 -14.75
CA LEU A 489 -9.05 3.25 -15.75
C LEU A 489 -10.43 2.90 -16.30
N PHE A 490 -10.78 1.61 -16.30
CA PHE A 490 -12.06 1.13 -16.82
C PHE A 490 -13.21 1.32 -15.82
N SER A 491 -13.03 0.92 -14.55
CA SER A 491 -14.05 1.03 -13.49
C SER A 491 -13.40 1.26 -12.13
N PRO A 492 -12.90 2.49 -11.85
CA PRO A 492 -12.09 2.76 -10.67
C PRO A 492 -12.79 2.45 -9.35
N VAL A 493 -14.03 2.90 -9.19
CA VAL A 493 -14.78 2.74 -7.93
C VAL A 493 -15.04 1.26 -7.62
N GLU A 494 -15.52 0.50 -8.59
CA GLU A 494 -15.89 -0.90 -8.41
C GLU A 494 -14.66 -1.79 -8.14
N VAL A 495 -13.57 -1.51 -8.84
CA VAL A 495 -12.31 -2.24 -8.68
C VAL A 495 -11.66 -1.91 -7.34
N GLU A 496 -11.62 -0.64 -6.94
CA GLU A 496 -11.08 -0.22 -5.65
C GLU A 496 -11.85 -0.83 -4.48
N ASP A 497 -13.19 -0.78 -4.53
CA ASP A 497 -14.05 -1.36 -3.50
C ASP A 497 -13.86 -2.87 -3.38
N ALA A 498 -13.82 -3.59 -4.52
CA ALA A 498 -13.63 -5.04 -4.54
C ALA A 498 -12.25 -5.43 -3.98
N ILE A 499 -11.18 -4.79 -4.46
CA ILE A 499 -9.80 -5.03 -3.98
C ILE A 499 -9.71 -4.75 -2.48
N THR A 500 -10.28 -3.63 -2.02
CA THR A 500 -10.27 -3.24 -0.61
C THR A 500 -10.98 -4.28 0.25
N ARG A 501 -12.19 -4.71 -0.16
CA ARG A 501 -12.98 -5.73 0.57
C ARG A 501 -12.26 -7.07 0.63
N ILE A 502 -11.70 -7.53 -0.50
CA ILE A 502 -10.91 -8.78 -0.53
C ILE A 502 -9.69 -8.62 0.39
N ALA A 503 -8.94 -7.51 0.31
CA ALA A 503 -7.76 -7.30 1.11
C ALA A 503 -8.03 -7.29 2.62
N GLN A 504 -9.20 -6.78 3.05
CA GLN A 504 -9.57 -6.74 4.46
C GLN A 504 -9.99 -8.10 5.03
N LEU A 505 -10.66 -8.92 4.24
CA LEU A 505 -11.37 -10.08 4.76
C LEU A 505 -10.81 -11.43 4.29
N SER A 506 -10.12 -11.51 3.16
CA SER A 506 -9.84 -12.79 2.52
C SER A 506 -8.66 -13.60 3.09
N ARG A 507 -7.85 -13.02 3.98
CA ARG A 507 -6.67 -13.69 4.54
C ARG A 507 -7.00 -15.06 5.16
N ALA A 508 -8.04 -15.13 5.98
CA ALA A 508 -8.44 -16.37 6.65
C ALA A 508 -9.02 -17.40 5.68
N THR A 509 -9.57 -16.96 4.55
CA THR A 509 -10.18 -17.84 3.54
C THR A 509 -9.19 -18.40 2.53
N GLY A 510 -7.90 -18.04 2.62
CA GLY A 510 -6.86 -18.51 1.71
C GLY A 510 -6.96 -17.92 0.30
N ILE A 511 -7.52 -16.70 0.17
CA ILE A 511 -7.58 -15.95 -1.08
C ILE A 511 -6.58 -14.79 -1.00
N HIS A 512 -5.65 -14.73 -1.95
CA HIS A 512 -4.54 -13.80 -1.95
C HIS A 512 -4.44 -13.04 -3.27
N MET A 513 -3.88 -11.84 -3.23
CA MET A 513 -3.71 -10.98 -4.41
C MET A 513 -2.27 -10.56 -4.62
N VAL A 514 -1.80 -10.65 -5.85
CA VAL A 514 -0.56 -10.06 -6.35
C VAL A 514 -0.95 -9.01 -7.37
N LEU A 515 -0.92 -7.75 -6.96
CA LEU A 515 -1.34 -6.62 -7.81
C LEU A 515 -0.11 -5.90 -8.32
N ALA A 516 0.02 -5.80 -9.64
CA ALA A 516 1.17 -5.13 -10.23
C ALA A 516 0.76 -3.97 -11.13
N THR A 517 1.64 -2.97 -11.26
CA THR A 517 1.45 -1.84 -12.17
C THR A 517 2.78 -1.24 -12.62
N GLN A 518 2.80 -0.73 -13.86
CA GLN A 518 3.89 0.07 -14.40
C GLN A 518 3.64 1.58 -14.23
N ARG A 519 2.45 1.97 -13.75
CA ARG A 519 2.02 3.35 -13.57
C ARG A 519 1.77 3.64 -12.08
N PRO A 520 2.82 3.96 -11.31
CA PRO A 520 2.70 4.22 -9.88
C PRO A 520 2.14 5.63 -9.61
N SER A 521 0.90 5.90 -10.06
CA SER A 521 0.17 7.13 -9.76
C SER A 521 -0.78 6.94 -8.57
N VAL A 522 -1.19 8.04 -7.94
CA VAL A 522 -2.15 8.01 -6.81
C VAL A 522 -3.54 7.56 -7.21
N ASP A 523 -3.90 7.69 -8.49
CA ASP A 523 -5.17 7.23 -9.04
C ASP A 523 -5.21 5.70 -9.24
N VAL A 524 -4.04 5.05 -9.32
CA VAL A 524 -3.90 3.60 -9.45
C VAL A 524 -3.60 2.96 -8.10
N ILE A 525 -2.63 3.52 -7.38
CA ILE A 525 -2.23 3.08 -6.03
C ILE A 525 -2.85 4.05 -5.03
N THR A 526 -4.15 3.87 -4.79
CA THR A 526 -4.93 4.78 -3.93
C THR A 526 -4.58 4.60 -2.45
N GLY A 527 -5.02 5.55 -1.63
CA GLY A 527 -4.86 5.49 -0.18
C GLY A 527 -5.54 4.26 0.44
N LEU A 528 -6.71 3.85 -0.10
CA LEU A 528 -7.47 2.68 0.38
C LEU A 528 -6.73 1.37 0.05
N ILE A 529 -6.22 1.23 -1.16
CA ILE A 529 -5.40 0.07 -1.56
C ILE A 529 -4.16 -0.04 -0.67
N LYS A 530 -3.42 1.07 -0.46
CA LYS A 530 -2.22 1.08 0.39
C LYS A 530 -2.49 0.75 1.85
N ALA A 531 -3.61 1.21 2.40
CA ALA A 531 -3.99 0.94 3.79
C ALA A 531 -4.27 -0.56 4.04
N ASN A 532 -4.74 -1.28 3.02
CA ASN A 532 -5.15 -2.68 3.13
C ASN A 532 -4.10 -3.68 2.57
N ILE A 533 -3.13 -3.18 1.77
CA ILE A 533 -2.03 -3.99 1.24
C ILE A 533 -0.69 -3.42 1.76
N PRO A 534 -0.26 -3.84 2.95
CA PRO A 534 0.95 -3.32 3.58
C PRO A 534 2.24 -3.84 2.96
N CYS A 535 2.21 -5.04 2.34
CA CYS A 535 3.36 -5.61 1.67
C CYS A 535 3.57 -4.99 0.30
N ARG A 536 4.75 -4.41 0.05
CA ARG A 536 5.02 -3.68 -1.18
C ARG A 536 6.39 -4.01 -1.74
N ILE A 537 6.46 -4.11 -3.05
CA ILE A 537 7.70 -4.29 -3.80
C ILE A 537 7.81 -3.15 -4.81
N ALA A 538 8.85 -2.35 -4.70
CA ALA A 538 9.14 -1.29 -5.65
C ALA A 538 10.37 -1.66 -6.46
N PHE A 539 10.21 -1.76 -7.76
CA PHE A 539 11.30 -1.76 -8.73
C PHE A 539 11.72 -0.34 -9.08
N ALA A 540 12.73 -0.19 -9.93
CA ALA A 540 13.19 1.11 -10.36
C ALA A 540 12.04 1.96 -10.96
N VAL A 541 11.98 3.23 -10.53
CA VAL A 541 11.01 4.22 -10.99
C VAL A 541 11.72 5.50 -11.45
N ALA A 542 11.01 6.33 -12.22
CA ALA A 542 11.60 7.54 -12.81
C ALA A 542 11.83 8.67 -11.79
N SER A 543 11.01 8.75 -10.73
CA SER A 543 11.05 9.86 -9.80
C SER A 543 10.91 9.44 -8.34
N GLN A 544 11.38 10.32 -7.43
CA GLN A 544 11.14 10.15 -6.00
C GLN A 544 9.65 10.24 -5.63
N VAL A 545 8.84 10.92 -6.45
CA VAL A 545 7.39 11.00 -6.24
C VAL A 545 6.78 9.62 -6.41
N ASP A 546 7.15 8.90 -7.48
CA ASP A 546 6.69 7.54 -7.76
C ASP A 546 7.10 6.58 -6.63
N SER A 547 8.35 6.70 -6.14
CA SER A 547 8.81 5.92 -4.98
C SER A 547 7.93 6.14 -3.76
N ARG A 548 7.54 7.40 -3.47
CA ARG A 548 6.66 7.73 -2.36
C ARG A 548 5.23 7.22 -2.55
N VAL A 549 4.74 7.17 -3.78
CA VAL A 549 3.42 6.58 -4.06
C VAL A 549 3.41 5.09 -3.69
N ILE A 550 4.51 4.36 -3.97
CA ILE A 550 4.58 2.92 -3.71
C ILE A 550 4.94 2.65 -2.24
N LEU A 551 6.05 3.21 -1.74
CA LEU A 551 6.69 2.84 -0.47
C LEU A 551 6.42 3.82 0.69
N ASP A 552 5.69 4.92 0.44
CA ASP A 552 5.56 6.07 1.35
C ASP A 552 6.92 6.72 1.71
N GLY A 553 7.97 6.39 0.97
CA GLY A 553 9.34 6.86 1.16
C GLY A 553 10.15 6.92 -0.11
N PRO A 554 11.31 7.60 -0.09
CA PRO A 554 12.24 7.66 -1.22
C PRO A 554 13.07 6.37 -1.30
N GLY A 555 13.68 6.13 -2.47
CA GLY A 555 14.70 5.10 -2.66
C GLY A 555 14.54 4.24 -3.90
N ALA A 556 13.32 4.03 -4.40
CA ALA A 556 13.11 3.24 -5.62
C ALA A 556 13.62 3.96 -6.88
N GLU A 557 13.76 5.30 -6.86
CA GLU A 557 14.38 6.09 -7.91
C GLU A 557 15.91 5.88 -8.03
N LYS A 558 16.51 5.22 -7.05
CA LYS A 558 17.95 4.92 -6.99
C LYS A 558 18.30 3.48 -7.33
N LEU A 559 17.30 2.70 -7.70
CA LEU A 559 17.46 1.32 -8.10
C LEU A 559 18.03 1.21 -9.52
N LEU A 560 18.78 0.15 -9.76
CA LEU A 560 19.52 -0.05 -11.00
C LEU A 560 18.66 -0.62 -12.15
N GLY A 561 17.40 -1.02 -11.85
CA GLY A 561 16.58 -1.78 -12.79
C GLY A 561 17.01 -3.24 -12.90
N ARG A 562 16.50 -3.96 -13.91
CA ARG A 562 16.85 -5.37 -14.18
C ARG A 562 16.70 -6.30 -12.97
N GLY A 563 15.64 -6.11 -12.19
CA GLY A 563 15.33 -6.93 -11.03
C GLY A 563 15.84 -6.39 -9.69
N ASP A 564 16.54 -5.27 -9.67
CA ASP A 564 16.89 -4.58 -8.43
C ASP A 564 15.64 -3.93 -7.84
N MET A 565 15.28 -4.30 -6.61
CA MET A 565 14.01 -3.91 -5.99
C MET A 565 14.17 -3.56 -4.51
N LEU A 566 13.21 -2.82 -3.98
CA LEU A 566 12.99 -2.57 -2.56
C LEU A 566 11.75 -3.36 -2.11
N TYR A 567 11.92 -4.27 -1.18
CA TYR A 567 10.87 -5.07 -0.57
C TYR A 567 10.53 -4.54 0.82
N LEU A 568 9.28 -4.14 1.03
CA LEU A 568 8.74 -3.69 2.31
C LEU A 568 7.78 -4.77 2.83
N PRO A 569 8.23 -5.63 3.76
CA PRO A 569 7.35 -6.60 4.40
C PRO A 569 6.38 -5.92 5.38
N PRO A 570 5.23 -6.54 5.71
CA PRO A 570 4.22 -5.96 6.60
C PRO A 570 4.74 -5.61 8.00
N GLU A 571 5.72 -6.35 8.49
CA GLU A 571 6.27 -6.21 9.84
C GLU A 571 7.39 -5.17 9.94
N SER A 572 7.86 -4.63 8.82
CA SER A 572 9.01 -3.73 8.80
C SER A 572 8.61 -2.30 8.42
N ALA A 573 9.18 -1.33 9.11
CA ALA A 573 9.03 0.08 8.78
C ALA A 573 9.97 0.55 7.65
N LYS A 574 10.97 -0.26 7.27
CA LYS A 574 11.95 0.08 6.23
C LYS A 574 12.04 -1.02 5.19
N PRO A 575 12.18 -0.67 3.91
CA PRO A 575 12.35 -1.64 2.85
C PRO A 575 13.74 -2.27 2.87
N ILE A 576 13.83 -3.52 2.41
CA ILE A 576 15.06 -4.29 2.21
C ILE A 576 15.38 -4.28 0.71
N ARG A 577 16.62 -3.99 0.33
CA ARG A 577 17.07 -4.07 -1.06
C ARG A 577 17.39 -5.49 -1.44
N ILE A 578 16.85 -5.93 -2.57
CA ILE A 578 16.97 -7.31 -3.07
C ILE A 578 17.24 -7.27 -4.56
N GLN A 579 18.17 -8.10 -5.03
CA GLN A 579 18.26 -8.45 -6.45
C GLN A 579 17.31 -9.60 -6.72
N GLY A 580 16.28 -9.36 -7.50
CA GLY A 580 15.21 -10.31 -7.81
C GLY A 580 15.69 -11.54 -8.59
N ALA A 581 14.99 -12.67 -8.38
CA ALA A 581 15.24 -13.90 -9.10
C ALA A 581 14.82 -13.78 -10.56
N LEU A 582 15.72 -14.21 -11.46
CA LEU A 582 15.50 -14.21 -12.90
C LEU A 582 14.94 -15.57 -13.33
N VAL A 583 13.84 -15.53 -14.09
CA VAL A 583 13.30 -16.61 -14.89
C VAL A 583 13.26 -16.15 -16.34
N VAL A 584 13.68 -16.98 -17.26
CA VAL A 584 13.68 -16.67 -18.70
C VAL A 584 12.49 -17.33 -19.39
N ASP A 585 12.06 -16.78 -20.54
CA ASP A 585 10.89 -17.28 -21.28
C ASP A 585 11.00 -18.76 -21.66
N LYS A 586 12.21 -19.24 -21.91
CA LYS A 586 12.46 -20.66 -22.18
C LYS A 586 12.11 -21.55 -20.98
N ASP A 587 12.41 -21.11 -19.75
CA ASP A 587 12.09 -21.85 -18.54
C ASP A 587 10.57 -21.91 -18.33
N ILE A 588 9.88 -20.79 -18.59
CA ILE A 588 8.41 -20.71 -18.54
C ILE A 588 7.80 -21.69 -19.55
N GLY A 589 8.28 -21.66 -20.80
CA GLY A 589 7.84 -22.57 -21.87
C GLY A 589 8.06 -24.05 -21.53
N ASN A 590 9.22 -24.39 -20.98
CA ASN A 590 9.53 -25.75 -20.53
C ASN A 590 8.60 -26.21 -19.39
N LEU A 591 8.37 -25.32 -18.38
CA LEU A 591 7.50 -25.61 -17.26
C LEU A 591 6.06 -25.83 -17.70
N VAL A 592 5.51 -24.93 -18.53
CA VAL A 592 4.15 -25.05 -19.08
C VAL A 592 3.99 -26.32 -19.92
N SER A 593 4.99 -26.65 -20.76
CA SER A 593 4.99 -27.88 -21.57
C SER A 593 5.00 -29.11 -20.69
N PHE A 594 5.82 -29.14 -19.65
CA PHE A 594 5.85 -30.24 -18.68
C PHE A 594 4.47 -30.47 -18.03
N LEU A 595 3.81 -29.39 -17.60
CA LEU A 595 2.49 -29.47 -16.96
C LEU A 595 1.40 -29.97 -17.93
N LYS A 596 1.38 -29.47 -19.16
CA LYS A 596 0.43 -29.91 -20.20
C LYS A 596 0.63 -31.40 -20.58
N ASN A 597 1.89 -31.85 -20.62
CA ASN A 597 2.22 -33.24 -20.96
C ASN A 597 1.83 -34.24 -19.86
N GLN A 598 1.46 -33.79 -18.65
CA GLN A 598 0.87 -34.67 -17.63
C GLN A 598 -0.54 -35.13 -17.99
N GLY A 599 -1.17 -34.52 -18.99
CA GLY A 599 -2.51 -34.87 -19.47
C GLY A 599 -3.64 -34.52 -18.47
N ILE A 600 -3.36 -33.69 -17.49
CA ILE A 600 -4.37 -33.14 -16.57
C ILE A 600 -4.88 -31.84 -17.19
N THR A 601 -6.15 -31.83 -17.58
CA THR A 601 -6.77 -30.64 -18.18
C THR A 601 -7.19 -29.66 -17.09
N PRO A 602 -7.08 -28.33 -17.33
CA PRO A 602 -7.62 -27.35 -16.39
C PRO A 602 -9.13 -27.46 -16.29
N GLN A 603 -9.64 -27.41 -15.09
CA GLN A 603 -11.08 -27.35 -14.82
C GLN A 603 -11.44 -25.88 -14.66
N TYR A 604 -11.91 -25.27 -15.73
CA TYR A 604 -12.34 -23.88 -15.71
C TYR A 604 -13.72 -23.74 -15.04
N THR A 605 -13.86 -22.71 -14.23
CA THR A 605 -15.12 -22.31 -13.58
C THR A 605 -15.68 -21.13 -14.37
N GLU A 606 -16.71 -21.37 -15.18
CA GLU A 606 -17.30 -20.34 -16.06
C GLU A 606 -17.79 -19.11 -15.31
N GLU A 607 -18.27 -19.30 -14.09
CA GLU A 607 -18.72 -18.24 -13.20
C GLU A 607 -17.65 -17.18 -12.91
N VAL A 608 -16.36 -17.52 -13.00
CA VAL A 608 -15.26 -16.56 -12.74
C VAL A 608 -15.31 -15.40 -13.75
N THR A 609 -15.61 -15.67 -15.01
CA THR A 609 -15.65 -14.66 -16.08
C THR A 609 -17.04 -14.11 -16.38
N SER A 610 -18.11 -14.78 -15.91
CA SER A 610 -19.50 -14.45 -16.25
C SER A 610 -20.38 -14.03 -15.08
N MET A 611 -19.79 -13.70 -13.92
CA MET A 611 -20.59 -13.38 -12.72
C MET A 611 -21.34 -12.05 -12.86
N PRO A 612 -22.68 -12.04 -12.78
CA PRO A 612 -23.49 -10.85 -12.94
C PRO A 612 -23.35 -9.88 -11.73
N LYS A 613 -23.72 -8.62 -11.92
CA LYS A 613 -23.79 -7.66 -10.81
C LYS A 613 -24.79 -8.11 -9.75
N PRO A 614 -24.49 -7.95 -8.44
CA PRO A 614 -25.47 -8.18 -7.39
C PRO A 614 -26.70 -7.30 -7.63
N GLY A 615 -27.87 -7.92 -7.71
CA GLY A 615 -29.13 -7.22 -8.00
C GLY A 615 -29.57 -7.20 -9.47
N THR A 616 -28.80 -7.72 -10.40
CA THR A 616 -29.19 -7.88 -11.81
C THR A 616 -29.96 -9.21 -11.98
N THR A 617 -31.22 -9.10 -12.32
CA THR A 617 -32.03 -10.29 -12.72
C THR A 617 -31.84 -10.48 -14.22
N THR A 618 -31.20 -11.56 -14.63
CA THR A 618 -31.13 -11.95 -16.05
C THR A 618 -32.45 -12.60 -16.44
N VAL A 619 -33.16 -12.03 -17.40
CA VAL A 619 -34.32 -12.64 -18.05
C VAL A 619 -33.83 -13.30 -19.35
N PRO A 620 -34.17 -14.57 -19.61
CA PRO A 620 -33.78 -15.25 -20.86
C PRO A 620 -34.27 -14.47 -22.08
N GLY A 621 -33.36 -14.05 -22.97
CA GLY A 621 -33.67 -13.36 -24.22
C GLY A 621 -33.26 -11.87 -24.29
N ILE A 622 -32.69 -11.29 -23.24
CA ILE A 622 -32.20 -9.90 -23.24
C ILE A 622 -30.68 -9.88 -23.04
N SER A 623 -29.97 -9.30 -23.98
CA SER A 623 -28.51 -9.14 -23.94
C SER A 623 -28.01 -7.93 -23.10
N GLU A 624 -28.91 -7.17 -22.47
CA GLU A 624 -28.57 -6.02 -21.61
C GLU A 624 -28.89 -6.30 -20.12
N GLU A 625 -28.01 -5.84 -19.24
CA GLU A 625 -28.19 -5.91 -17.79
C GLU A 625 -29.45 -5.11 -17.35
N LEU A 626 -30.39 -5.76 -16.68
CA LEU A 626 -31.58 -5.09 -16.12
C LEU A 626 -31.20 -4.16 -14.96
N ASP A 627 -31.87 -3.01 -14.87
CA ASP A 627 -31.66 -2.05 -13.80
C ASP A 627 -32.13 -2.64 -12.45
N GLU A 628 -31.45 -2.26 -11.36
CA GLU A 628 -31.74 -2.66 -9.99
C GLU A 628 -33.22 -2.44 -9.60
N PHE A 629 -33.84 -1.41 -10.11
CA PHE A 629 -35.25 -1.07 -9.87
C PHE A 629 -36.21 -1.74 -10.86
N PHE A 630 -35.73 -2.62 -11.75
CA PHE A 630 -36.56 -3.25 -12.77
C PHE A 630 -37.74 -4.02 -12.18
N LYS A 631 -37.52 -4.85 -11.13
CA LYS A 631 -38.60 -5.60 -10.47
C LYS A 631 -39.66 -4.70 -9.88
N GLN A 632 -39.24 -3.66 -9.17
CA GLN A 632 -40.14 -2.67 -8.59
C GLN A 632 -40.89 -1.89 -9.68
N ALA A 633 -40.20 -1.62 -10.81
CA ALA A 633 -40.81 -0.96 -11.95
C ALA A 633 -41.90 -1.81 -12.60
N VAL A 634 -41.71 -3.15 -12.74
CA VAL A 634 -42.71 -4.10 -13.20
C VAL A 634 -43.93 -4.06 -12.28
N GLU A 635 -43.76 -4.20 -10.96
CA GLU A 635 -44.86 -4.18 -9.97
C GLU A 635 -45.64 -2.86 -10.02
N ILE A 636 -44.95 -1.73 -10.20
CA ILE A 636 -45.59 -0.44 -10.29
C ILE A 636 -46.36 -0.27 -11.61
N VAL A 637 -45.74 -0.64 -12.74
CA VAL A 637 -46.30 -0.43 -14.06
C VAL A 637 -47.55 -1.30 -14.29
N CYS A 638 -47.54 -2.54 -13.82
CA CYS A 638 -48.68 -3.47 -13.91
C CYS A 638 -49.95 -2.95 -13.15
N GLN A 639 -49.80 -1.98 -12.25
CA GLN A 639 -50.92 -1.36 -11.53
C GLN A 639 -51.61 -0.25 -12.34
N TYR A 640 -51.09 0.16 -13.50
CA TYR A 640 -51.59 1.23 -14.31
C TYR A 640 -51.84 0.78 -15.75
N ASP A 641 -52.76 1.42 -16.46
CA ASP A 641 -53.04 1.13 -17.88
C ASP A 641 -51.96 1.74 -18.79
N ARG A 642 -51.21 2.71 -18.29
CA ARG A 642 -50.15 3.40 -19.07
C ARG A 642 -48.92 3.69 -18.24
N ALA A 643 -47.75 3.44 -18.83
CA ALA A 643 -46.43 3.68 -18.25
C ALA A 643 -45.75 4.87 -18.89
N SER A 644 -45.03 5.67 -18.08
CA SER A 644 -44.19 6.76 -18.54
C SER A 644 -42.95 6.93 -17.69
N ALA A 645 -41.88 7.48 -18.27
CA ALA A 645 -40.67 7.80 -17.52
C ALA A 645 -40.96 8.72 -16.32
N SER A 646 -41.89 9.67 -16.45
CA SER A 646 -42.30 10.51 -15.33
C SER A 646 -43.05 9.80 -14.22
N LEU A 647 -43.76 8.70 -14.51
CA LEU A 647 -44.41 7.85 -13.53
C LEU A 647 -43.33 7.10 -12.70
N LEU A 648 -42.38 6.46 -13.39
CA LEU A 648 -41.29 5.74 -12.76
C LEU A 648 -40.37 6.67 -11.97
N GLN A 649 -40.06 7.86 -12.49
CA GLN A 649 -39.26 8.86 -11.79
C GLN A 649 -39.89 9.21 -10.43
N ARG A 650 -41.18 9.47 -10.40
CA ARG A 650 -41.89 9.88 -9.18
C ARG A 650 -42.05 8.71 -8.17
N ARG A 651 -42.31 7.51 -8.66
CA ARG A 651 -42.59 6.35 -7.80
C ARG A 651 -41.34 5.73 -7.22
N LEU A 652 -40.26 5.69 -8.03
CA LEU A 652 -38.97 5.08 -7.62
C LEU A 652 -37.96 6.11 -7.11
N SER A 653 -38.30 7.43 -7.17
CA SER A 653 -37.40 8.52 -6.76
C SER A 653 -36.05 8.52 -7.51
N ILE A 654 -36.05 8.19 -8.81
CA ILE A 654 -34.88 8.08 -9.69
C ILE A 654 -34.79 9.23 -10.69
N GLY A 655 -33.62 9.43 -11.31
CA GLY A 655 -33.46 10.46 -12.37
C GLY A 655 -34.18 10.09 -13.66
N TYR A 656 -34.60 11.11 -14.47
CA TYR A 656 -35.35 10.92 -15.73
C TYR A 656 -34.63 9.96 -16.71
N ALA A 657 -33.31 10.10 -16.87
CA ALA A 657 -32.53 9.23 -17.77
C ALA A 657 -32.55 7.75 -17.36
N ARG A 658 -32.51 7.48 -16.05
CA ARG A 658 -32.62 6.11 -15.50
C ARG A 658 -34.04 5.57 -15.66
N ALA A 659 -35.06 6.39 -15.41
CA ALA A 659 -36.46 6.00 -15.60
C ALA A 659 -36.80 5.69 -17.07
N ALA A 660 -36.24 6.45 -18.03
CA ALA A 660 -36.39 6.20 -19.45
C ALA A 660 -35.74 4.85 -19.85
N ARG A 661 -34.52 4.56 -19.37
CA ARG A 661 -33.84 3.29 -19.62
C ARG A 661 -34.62 2.10 -19.06
N ILE A 662 -35.16 2.21 -17.84
CA ILE A 662 -36.01 1.15 -17.26
C ILE A 662 -37.29 0.95 -18.08
N LEU A 663 -37.88 2.03 -18.61
CA LEU A 663 -39.06 1.91 -19.47
C LEU A 663 -38.75 1.24 -20.81
N ASP A 664 -37.54 1.41 -21.35
CA ASP A 664 -37.07 0.69 -22.53
C ASP A 664 -36.78 -0.78 -22.22
N GLN A 665 -36.28 -1.11 -21.06
CA GLN A 665 -36.12 -2.50 -20.57
C GLN A 665 -37.48 -3.18 -20.41
N LEU A 666 -38.50 -2.49 -19.86
CA LEU A 666 -39.86 -3.00 -19.75
C LEU A 666 -40.48 -3.29 -21.13
N GLN A 667 -40.15 -2.49 -22.15
CA GLN A 667 -40.57 -2.78 -23.52
C GLN A 667 -39.87 -4.00 -24.12
N ALA A 668 -38.56 -4.14 -23.90
CA ALA A 668 -37.80 -5.25 -24.39
C ALA A 668 -38.30 -6.60 -23.83
N VAL A 669 -38.84 -6.59 -22.61
CA VAL A 669 -39.49 -7.76 -21.97
C VAL A 669 -40.97 -7.93 -22.35
N GLY A 670 -41.52 -6.98 -23.09
CA GLY A 670 -42.93 -7.06 -23.54
C GLY A 670 -43.96 -6.61 -22.51
N VAL A 671 -43.57 -5.93 -21.43
CA VAL A 671 -44.49 -5.39 -20.40
C VAL A 671 -45.24 -4.18 -20.92
N VAL A 672 -44.61 -3.36 -21.77
CA VAL A 672 -45.20 -2.13 -22.33
C VAL A 672 -45.00 -2.07 -23.86
N THR A 673 -45.86 -1.32 -24.54
CA THR A 673 -45.79 -1.11 -26.00
C THR A 673 -44.56 -0.30 -26.43
N ALA A 674 -44.20 -0.34 -27.71
CA ALA A 674 -43.20 0.50 -28.32
C ALA A 674 -43.54 2.00 -28.18
N PRO A 675 -42.55 2.92 -28.19
CA PRO A 675 -42.77 4.35 -28.02
C PRO A 675 -43.52 4.98 -29.21
N GLU A 676 -44.60 5.68 -28.94
CA GLU A 676 -45.29 6.55 -29.90
C GLU A 676 -45.00 8.04 -29.59
N GLY A 677 -43.79 8.50 -29.93
CA GLY A 677 -43.36 9.86 -29.62
C GLY A 677 -43.27 10.13 -28.12
N SER A 678 -43.86 11.20 -27.63
CA SER A 678 -43.85 11.59 -26.18
C SER A 678 -45.05 11.04 -25.38
N LYS A 679 -45.87 10.20 -25.97
CA LYS A 679 -47.06 9.63 -25.28
C LYS A 679 -46.67 8.55 -24.30
N PRO A 680 -47.40 8.38 -23.16
CA PRO A 680 -47.24 7.22 -22.27
C PRO A 680 -47.50 5.91 -23.02
N ARG A 681 -46.64 4.89 -22.78
CA ARG A 681 -46.76 3.55 -23.38
C ARG A 681 -47.90 2.78 -22.75
N GLU A 682 -48.63 1.97 -23.51
CA GLU A 682 -49.69 1.09 -22.98
C GLU A 682 -49.07 -0.14 -22.29
N VAL A 683 -49.65 -0.60 -21.21
CA VAL A 683 -49.22 -1.76 -20.44
C VAL A 683 -49.91 -3.00 -20.98
N LEU A 684 -49.10 -3.97 -21.44
CA LEU A 684 -49.60 -5.21 -22.08
C LEU A 684 -49.85 -6.33 -21.07
N ILE A 685 -49.11 -6.38 -19.97
CA ILE A 685 -49.16 -7.43 -18.96
C ILE A 685 -49.54 -6.79 -17.62
N ARG A 686 -50.60 -7.32 -17.01
CA ARG A 686 -51.16 -6.83 -15.74
C ARG A 686 -50.76 -7.61 -14.51
N ASP A 687 -50.31 -8.87 -14.70
CA ASP A 687 -49.81 -9.70 -13.60
C ASP A 687 -48.26 -9.66 -13.54
N PRO A 688 -47.67 -9.06 -12.50
CA PRO A 688 -46.23 -9.07 -12.32
C PRO A 688 -45.60 -10.47 -12.27
N GLN A 689 -46.39 -11.49 -11.85
CA GLN A 689 -45.93 -12.86 -11.70
C GLN A 689 -45.66 -13.56 -13.05
N GLU A 690 -46.33 -13.16 -14.14
CA GLU A 690 -46.07 -13.71 -15.48
C GLU A 690 -44.63 -13.42 -15.94
N ILE A 691 -44.02 -12.34 -15.48
CA ILE A 691 -42.68 -11.96 -15.86
C ILE A 691 -41.65 -12.32 -14.77
N LEU A 692 -41.99 -12.08 -13.51
CA LEU A 692 -41.12 -12.36 -12.38
C LEU A 692 -41.11 -13.86 -12.01
N GLY A 693 -42.19 -14.63 -12.33
CA GLY A 693 -42.32 -16.06 -12.11
C GLY A 693 -41.63 -16.92 -13.18
N ALA A 694 -41.62 -16.49 -14.43
CA ALA A 694 -40.91 -17.19 -15.52
C ALA A 694 -39.37 -17.25 -15.30
N SER A 695 -38.85 -16.43 -14.41
CA SER A 695 -37.42 -16.42 -14.00
C SER A 695 -37.08 -17.48 -12.93
N VAL A 696 -38.08 -18.18 -12.32
CA VAL A 696 -37.86 -19.17 -11.24
C VAL A 696 -37.93 -20.61 -11.77
N GLU A 697 -38.69 -20.89 -12.84
CA GLU A 697 -38.83 -22.26 -13.37
C GLU A 697 -37.71 -22.72 -14.31
N GLY A 698 -36.86 -21.79 -14.81
CA GLY A 698 -35.70 -22.12 -15.65
C GLY A 698 -34.52 -22.78 -14.89
N ASN A 699 -34.54 -22.80 -13.56
CA ASN A 699 -33.40 -23.28 -12.75
C ASN A 699 -33.64 -24.65 -12.06
N GLN A 700 -34.72 -25.39 -12.43
CA GLN A 700 -34.97 -26.76 -11.93
C GLN A 700 -34.93 -27.85 -13.01
N ALA A 701 -34.56 -27.54 -14.24
CA ALA A 701 -34.43 -28.53 -15.30
C ALA A 701 -33.21 -28.24 -16.20
N SER A 702 -32.04 -28.49 -15.70
CA SER A 702 -30.83 -28.89 -16.44
C SER A 702 -29.75 -29.36 -15.49
#